data_f98d04eb3132d7de3bb28822e21dee97
#
_entry.id   f98d04eb3132d7de3bb28822e21dee97
#
_cell.length_a   1.000
_cell.length_b   1.000
_cell.length_c   1.000
_cell.angle_alpha   90.00
_cell.angle_beta   90.00
_cell.angle_gamma   90.00
#
_symmetry.space_group_name_H-M   'P 1'
#
loop_
_entity.id
_entity.type
_entity.pdbx_description
1 polymer ?
#
loop_
_entity_poly.entity_id
_entity_poly.type
_entity_poly.pdbx_seq_one_letter_code
_entity_poly.pdbx_strand_id
1 'polypeptide(L)'
;MTLLLCVIFFLSGAAALLFETLWFRVAGLTLGSSVWASNIVLASFMAGLAAGNAAAARYGQRVRRPLFVYAVIECVVGFTGVAIVVLLPPLSPMLAPLFTRVLAHPWLVNSLRLAVAFGLMLVPTTAMGLTLPLLTKALARSDANFGRVLGRLYGWNTLGGMAGALCGELWLISWLGQRGTAFAAAALNVIAAVVALLLARRVGEATAPAPEPLPMQRLTARAWRLLAAACLAGGALLALEVVWFRFLQLFVFGTSLVFAAMLAVILLGIGAGGVVASRWLSRDPQAQRFTSLVALGAGIATELAYVLFEPRVGASVYATGGAGAALLLSLRLMLPTAFLSGVLFTMLGAAQRNECGGAAETTGKLTLANTLGAMFGALVAGFVMLPRLGIEKALFALTLSYGVAAYLGGIRPQLVRPDRHRRTALIAVVALFGLVVALFPFGLMRGRFLKTLTKRFEGSNERSLGVREGRTETITYMRAQWNGEPLYYRLITNGYSMSASNYQAQRYMKMYVYWALAVNPDARKGLLISYGVGNTAKALTDTRQLESIDVVDISRDILDLSTVVFPGASNPLRDPRVRVHVEDGRFFLETTGQRYDLITAEPPPPRGSGIANLYSREYFQLIYDHLRDGGVVTYWLPIYQLHQSEGQAIIRGFCDALPDCSLWAGAGLEWMLAGTRGARGPVPEERFSAQWRDPVVGPELVAVGLERPEQLGATFIADAQTLGEWTRGAPPLDDDHPNRILSRPPSMSPEEAYYRSWGDAPAARQRFASSAFVRGLWPSQLRQRTEDYFEMEGILDDRHIWHRRNPIETLHAVLTRSSLRTLPQVLMGTEPILQRIALRAYGAGARGSQLEFQMGARALSERDYGAAAQHFALVDEPAQRVTARLFCALALELLDRKTEAQQVLDSIDLEAMSGEDAIYALWLARFLRSGGSSAGARAEQR
;
A
#
# COMPACT_ATOMS: atom_id res chain seq x y z
N MET A 1 9.37 41.73 17.94
CA MET A 1 8.08 41.02 18.26
C MET A 1 7.57 40.16 17.10
N THR A 2 7.30 40.75 15.93
CA THR A 2 6.70 40.00 14.78
C THR A 2 7.49 38.76 14.39
N LEU A 3 8.81 38.83 14.25
CA LEU A 3 9.67 37.70 13.89
C LEU A 3 9.57 36.57 14.93
N LEU A 4 9.62 36.87 16.21
CA LEU A 4 9.52 35.90 17.30
C LEU A 4 8.13 35.22 17.28
N LEU A 5 7.05 35.97 17.04
CA LEU A 5 5.70 35.38 16.91
C LEU A 5 5.60 34.48 15.69
N CYS A 6 6.27 34.81 14.57
CA CYS A 6 6.35 33.89 13.40
C CYS A 6 7.15 32.61 13.74
N VAL A 7 8.25 32.72 14.48
CA VAL A 7 9.09 31.59 14.88
C VAL A 7 8.32 30.66 15.82
N ILE A 8 7.69 31.17 16.89
CA ILE A 8 6.92 30.30 17.80
C ILE A 8 5.75 29.65 17.08
N PHE A 9 5.14 30.35 16.13
CA PHE A 9 4.02 29.80 15.39
C PHE A 9 4.47 28.80 14.31
N PHE A 10 5.70 28.92 13.80
CA PHE A 10 6.36 27.88 13.01
C PHE A 10 6.60 26.61 13.85
N LEU A 11 7.11 26.74 15.07
CA LEU A 11 7.34 25.61 15.99
C LEU A 11 6.02 24.94 16.37
N SER A 12 4.99 25.73 16.68
CA SER A 12 3.64 25.24 16.94
C SER A 12 3.07 24.47 15.76
N GLY A 13 3.22 24.99 14.54
CA GLY A 13 2.79 24.29 13.31
C GLY A 13 3.54 22.98 13.08
N ALA A 14 4.85 22.96 13.32
CA ALA A 14 5.65 21.73 13.23
C ALA A 14 5.18 20.68 14.24
N ALA A 15 4.95 21.08 15.49
CA ALA A 15 4.42 20.20 16.53
C ALA A 15 3.02 19.70 16.19
N ALA A 16 2.16 20.55 15.67
CA ALA A 16 0.78 20.20 15.30
C ALA A 16 0.74 19.08 14.23
N LEU A 17 1.53 19.20 13.18
CA LEU A 17 1.59 18.20 12.12
C LEU A 17 2.29 16.89 12.56
N LEU A 18 3.29 16.98 13.44
CA LEU A 18 3.88 15.80 14.07
C LEU A 18 2.80 15.03 14.86
N PHE A 19 2.03 15.73 15.72
CA PHE A 19 0.94 15.10 16.47
C PHE A 19 -0.16 14.55 15.57
N GLU A 20 -0.58 15.30 14.56
CA GLU A 20 -1.59 14.83 13.59
C GLU A 20 -1.15 13.53 12.93
N THR A 21 0.09 13.46 12.42
CA THR A 21 0.66 12.25 11.81
C THR A 21 0.70 11.08 12.80
N LEU A 22 1.16 11.32 14.03
CA LEU A 22 1.23 10.29 15.07
C LEU A 22 -0.16 9.81 15.50
N TRP A 23 -1.11 10.72 15.71
CA TRP A 23 -2.48 10.35 16.09
C TRP A 23 -3.17 9.55 15.00
N PHE A 24 -2.93 9.89 13.74
CA PHE A 24 -3.46 9.13 12.62
C PHE A 24 -2.92 7.70 12.60
N ARG A 25 -1.61 7.53 12.85
CA ARG A 25 -0.96 6.21 12.93
C ARG A 25 -1.47 5.39 14.13
N VAL A 26 -1.47 5.98 15.32
CA VAL A 26 -1.88 5.29 16.55
C VAL A 26 -3.39 4.99 16.54
N ALA A 27 -4.22 5.89 15.98
CA ALA A 27 -5.63 5.62 15.77
C ALA A 27 -5.86 4.49 14.75
N GLY A 28 -5.01 4.38 13.72
CA GLY A 28 -5.03 3.25 12.78
C GLY A 28 -4.77 1.90 13.44
N LEU A 29 -3.90 1.85 14.46
CA LEU A 29 -3.66 0.64 15.27
C LEU A 29 -4.90 0.22 16.07
N THR A 30 -5.62 1.17 16.66
CA THR A 30 -6.73 0.90 17.61
C THR A 30 -8.11 0.87 16.95
N LEU A 31 -8.33 1.71 15.94
CA LEU A 31 -9.63 1.87 15.26
C LEU A 31 -9.65 1.25 13.85
N GLY A 32 -8.52 0.68 13.43
CA GLY A 32 -8.31 0.12 12.10
C GLY A 32 -7.89 1.16 11.06
N SER A 33 -7.29 0.68 9.96
CA SER A 33 -6.78 1.50 8.85
C SER A 33 -7.72 1.53 7.64
N SER A 34 -8.98 1.13 7.82
CA SER A 34 -9.98 1.20 6.74
C SER A 34 -10.23 2.65 6.30
N VAL A 35 -10.68 2.84 5.05
CA VAL A 35 -11.04 4.18 4.53
C VAL A 35 -12.05 4.88 5.44
N TRP A 36 -12.98 4.12 6.03
CA TRP A 36 -13.95 4.64 6.99
C TRP A 36 -13.26 5.16 8.26
N ALA A 37 -12.40 4.34 8.87
CA ALA A 37 -11.69 4.71 10.09
C ALA A 37 -10.80 5.94 9.85
N SER A 38 -10.03 5.96 8.77
CA SER A 38 -9.15 7.07 8.42
C SER A 38 -9.89 8.38 8.22
N ASN A 39 -11.01 8.36 7.48
CA ASN A 39 -11.83 9.56 7.27
C ASN A 39 -12.53 10.02 8.55
N ILE A 40 -12.93 9.10 9.45
CA ILE A 40 -13.52 9.42 10.76
C ILE A 40 -12.50 10.15 11.64
N VAL A 41 -11.25 9.68 11.67
CA VAL A 41 -10.17 10.30 12.43
C VAL A 41 -9.91 11.73 11.91
N LEU A 42 -9.79 11.90 10.60
CA LEU A 42 -9.61 13.20 9.96
C LEU A 42 -10.79 14.14 10.23
N ALA A 43 -12.02 13.65 10.10
CA ALA A 43 -13.20 14.44 10.39
C ALA A 43 -13.28 14.87 11.87
N SER A 44 -12.88 13.99 12.80
CA SER A 44 -12.82 14.30 14.24
C SER A 44 -11.78 15.39 14.54
N PHE A 45 -10.60 15.30 13.93
CA PHE A 45 -9.56 16.31 14.03
C PHE A 45 -10.05 17.67 13.52
N MET A 46 -10.62 17.71 12.32
CA MET A 46 -11.14 18.93 11.71
C MET A 46 -12.33 19.53 12.49
N ALA A 47 -13.21 18.68 13.03
CA ALA A 47 -14.34 19.12 13.84
C ALA A 47 -13.86 19.80 15.14
N GLY A 48 -12.85 19.27 15.79
CA GLY A 48 -12.23 19.91 16.97
C GLY A 48 -11.58 21.27 16.61
N LEU A 49 -10.83 21.35 15.53
CA LEU A 49 -10.31 22.62 15.01
C LEU A 49 -11.44 23.64 14.76
N ALA A 50 -12.53 23.21 14.13
CA ALA A 50 -13.70 24.05 13.88
C ALA A 50 -14.32 24.54 15.20
N ALA A 51 -14.43 23.69 16.22
CA ALA A 51 -14.93 24.06 17.55
C ALA A 51 -14.03 25.13 18.19
N GLY A 52 -12.70 25.00 18.12
CA GLY A 52 -11.74 25.99 18.59
C GLY A 52 -11.86 27.33 17.86
N ASN A 53 -11.98 27.28 16.54
CA ASN A 53 -12.20 28.48 15.72
C ASN A 53 -13.53 29.18 16.04
N ALA A 54 -14.61 28.41 16.28
CA ALA A 54 -15.91 28.94 16.70
C ALA A 54 -15.82 29.61 18.08
N ALA A 55 -15.12 28.99 19.03
CA ALA A 55 -14.87 29.55 20.35
C ALA A 55 -14.06 30.87 20.26
N ALA A 56 -13.03 30.91 19.42
CA ALA A 56 -12.25 32.11 19.16
C ALA A 56 -13.08 33.22 18.51
N ALA A 57 -13.96 32.89 17.54
CA ALA A 57 -14.87 33.83 16.91
C ALA A 57 -15.82 34.50 17.93
N ARG A 58 -16.30 33.71 18.92
CA ARG A 58 -17.27 34.20 19.92
C ARG A 58 -16.59 34.88 21.12
N TYR A 59 -15.50 34.30 21.62
CA TYR A 59 -14.91 34.72 22.90
C TYR A 59 -13.52 35.33 22.77
N GLY A 60 -12.84 35.20 21.61
CA GLY A 60 -11.47 35.60 21.40
C GLY A 60 -11.24 37.11 21.65
N GLN A 61 -12.22 37.98 21.34
CA GLN A 61 -12.10 39.40 21.62
C GLN A 61 -12.12 39.73 23.12
N ARG A 62 -12.72 38.90 23.97
CA ARG A 62 -12.74 39.07 25.43
C ARG A 62 -11.44 38.68 26.13
N VAL A 63 -10.54 37.99 25.45
CA VAL A 63 -9.28 37.53 26.00
C VAL A 63 -8.34 38.73 26.25
N ARG A 64 -8.03 39.07 27.50
CA ARG A 64 -7.19 40.20 27.89
C ARG A 64 -5.73 39.98 27.60
N ARG A 65 -5.24 38.74 27.83
CA ARG A 65 -3.82 38.31 27.74
C ARG A 65 -3.67 37.22 26.65
N PRO A 66 -3.70 37.60 25.36
CA PRO A 66 -3.71 36.59 24.28
C PRO A 66 -2.42 35.77 24.20
N LEU A 67 -1.22 36.33 24.52
CA LEU A 67 0.02 35.54 24.51
C LEU A 67 0.12 34.60 25.71
N PHE A 68 -0.38 35.01 26.88
CA PHE A 68 -0.46 34.11 28.04
C PHE A 68 -1.39 32.95 27.78
N VAL A 69 -2.58 33.20 27.23
CA VAL A 69 -3.57 32.14 26.90
C VAL A 69 -3.02 31.23 25.83
N TYR A 70 -2.32 31.79 24.82
CA TYR A 70 -1.64 30.98 23.80
C TYR A 70 -0.61 30.03 24.44
N ALA A 71 0.21 30.50 25.38
CA ALA A 71 1.19 29.64 26.06
C ALA A 71 0.53 28.49 26.85
N VAL A 72 -0.60 28.75 27.51
CA VAL A 72 -1.37 27.70 28.19
C VAL A 72 -1.91 26.69 27.18
N ILE A 73 -2.43 27.16 26.06
CA ILE A 73 -2.93 26.31 24.95
C ILE A 73 -1.82 25.40 24.42
N GLU A 74 -0.61 25.93 24.16
CA GLU A 74 0.52 25.10 23.71
C GLU A 74 0.89 23.99 24.72
N CYS A 75 0.86 24.29 26.01
CA CYS A 75 1.06 23.28 27.06
C CYS A 75 -0.05 22.20 27.06
N VAL A 76 -1.31 22.61 26.87
CA VAL A 76 -2.46 21.67 26.76
C VAL A 76 -2.28 20.78 25.53
N VAL A 77 -1.93 21.34 24.38
CA VAL A 77 -1.69 20.56 23.15
C VAL A 77 -0.54 19.57 23.36
N GLY A 78 0.58 20.02 23.91
CA GLY A 78 1.74 19.15 24.15
C GLY A 78 1.41 18.00 25.10
N PHE A 79 0.76 18.30 26.23
CA PHE A 79 0.39 17.27 27.22
C PHE A 79 -0.64 16.27 26.66
N THR A 80 -1.74 16.76 26.12
CA THR A 80 -2.80 15.87 25.58
C THR A 80 -2.33 15.14 24.33
N GLY A 81 -1.45 15.75 23.54
CA GLY A 81 -0.86 15.15 22.35
C GLY A 81 -0.02 13.92 22.69
N VAL A 82 0.87 14.03 23.68
CA VAL A 82 1.64 12.89 24.19
C VAL A 82 0.71 11.86 24.83
N ALA A 83 -0.27 12.30 25.61
CA ALA A 83 -1.21 11.41 26.29
C ALA A 83 -1.95 10.50 25.30
N ILE A 84 -2.39 11.01 24.16
CA ILE A 84 -3.05 10.20 23.11
C ILE A 84 -2.06 9.13 22.59
N VAL A 85 -0.85 9.51 22.23
CA VAL A 85 0.13 8.57 21.63
C VAL A 85 0.52 7.46 22.63
N VAL A 86 0.66 7.80 23.90
CA VAL A 86 1.10 6.85 24.92
C VAL A 86 -0.07 5.98 25.44
N LEU A 87 -1.25 6.57 25.61
CA LEU A 87 -2.38 5.88 26.28
C LEU A 87 -3.32 5.16 25.32
N LEU A 88 -3.42 5.57 24.03
CA LEU A 88 -4.37 4.96 23.12
C LEU A 88 -4.08 3.47 22.83
N PRO A 89 -2.83 3.03 22.60
CA PRO A 89 -2.55 1.60 22.39
C PRO A 89 -2.96 0.71 23.57
N PRO A 90 -2.62 1.02 24.82
CA PRO A 90 -3.08 0.20 25.96
C PRO A 90 -4.59 0.31 26.25
N LEU A 91 -5.29 1.29 25.69
CA LEU A 91 -6.76 1.38 25.77
C LEU A 91 -7.47 0.47 24.75
N SER A 92 -6.78 0.01 23.70
CA SER A 92 -7.37 -0.86 22.67
C SER A 92 -8.06 -2.09 23.25
N PRO A 93 -7.45 -2.89 24.14
CA PRO A 93 -8.10 -4.05 24.75
C PRO A 93 -9.32 -3.68 25.61
N MET A 94 -9.35 -2.47 26.19
CA MET A 94 -10.50 -2.00 26.97
C MET A 94 -11.67 -1.57 26.08
N LEU A 95 -11.39 -1.07 24.88
CA LEU A 95 -12.38 -0.67 23.89
C LEU A 95 -12.93 -1.88 23.12
N ALA A 96 -12.13 -2.94 22.95
CA ALA A 96 -12.50 -4.13 22.20
C ALA A 96 -13.88 -4.71 22.55
N PRO A 97 -14.29 -4.91 23.83
CA PRO A 97 -15.60 -5.44 24.17
C PRO A 97 -16.78 -4.58 23.70
N LEU A 98 -16.58 -3.25 23.57
CA LEU A 98 -17.59 -2.35 23.03
C LEU A 98 -17.80 -2.59 21.54
N PHE A 99 -16.71 -2.74 20.79
CA PHE A 99 -16.75 -3.02 19.36
C PHE A 99 -17.26 -4.43 19.05
N THR A 100 -16.88 -5.43 19.84
CA THR A 100 -17.34 -6.82 19.69
C THR A 100 -18.87 -6.91 19.69
N ARG A 101 -19.54 -6.17 20.57
CA ARG A 101 -21.01 -6.16 20.67
C ARG A 101 -21.71 -5.61 19.43
N VAL A 102 -21.06 -4.75 18.67
CA VAL A 102 -21.63 -4.06 17.51
C VAL A 102 -21.01 -4.49 16.19
N LEU A 103 -20.05 -5.42 16.18
CA LEU A 103 -19.28 -5.83 15.03
C LEU A 103 -20.16 -6.30 13.83
N ALA A 104 -21.31 -6.90 14.12
CA ALA A 104 -22.29 -7.31 13.12
C ALA A 104 -22.96 -6.12 12.37
N HIS A 105 -22.84 -4.90 12.90
CA HIS A 105 -23.51 -3.73 12.37
C HIS A 105 -22.51 -2.63 12.00
N PRO A 106 -22.02 -2.58 10.75
CA PRO A 106 -20.95 -1.65 10.31
C PRO A 106 -21.24 -0.17 10.62
N TRP A 107 -22.49 0.26 10.57
CA TRP A 107 -22.87 1.63 10.91
C TRP A 107 -22.68 1.94 12.41
N LEU A 108 -22.98 0.98 13.32
CA LEU A 108 -22.71 1.15 14.76
C LEU A 108 -21.22 1.16 15.06
N VAL A 109 -20.44 0.28 14.42
CA VAL A 109 -18.97 0.27 14.52
C VAL A 109 -18.42 1.64 14.14
N ASN A 110 -18.82 2.19 12.98
CA ASN A 110 -18.32 3.49 12.52
C ASN A 110 -18.82 4.66 13.40
N SER A 111 -20.05 4.60 13.94
CA SER A 111 -20.53 5.61 14.89
C SER A 111 -19.75 5.57 16.21
N LEU A 112 -19.40 4.38 16.69
CA LEU A 112 -18.58 4.22 17.89
C LEU A 112 -17.13 4.69 17.65
N ARG A 113 -16.55 4.37 16.50
CA ARG A 113 -15.24 4.91 16.06
C ARG A 113 -15.24 6.43 16.07
N LEU A 114 -16.29 7.04 15.52
CA LEU A 114 -16.43 8.49 15.48
C LEU A 114 -16.50 9.07 16.90
N ALA A 115 -17.30 8.48 17.77
CA ALA A 115 -17.43 8.94 19.17
C ALA A 115 -16.11 8.85 19.93
N VAL A 116 -15.37 7.73 19.78
CA VAL A 116 -14.06 7.52 20.42
C VAL A 116 -13.02 8.49 19.84
N ALA A 117 -12.86 8.56 18.52
CA ALA A 117 -11.90 9.44 17.86
C ALA A 117 -12.17 10.91 18.19
N PHE A 118 -13.42 11.33 18.12
CA PHE A 118 -13.82 12.71 18.45
C PHE A 118 -13.57 13.04 19.91
N GLY A 119 -13.96 12.15 20.84
CA GLY A 119 -13.73 12.34 22.27
C GLY A 119 -12.26 12.49 22.63
N LEU A 120 -11.39 11.66 22.06
CA LEU A 120 -9.94 11.71 22.27
C LEU A 120 -9.31 12.99 21.69
N MET A 121 -9.71 13.37 20.48
CA MET A 121 -9.08 14.46 19.74
C MET A 121 -9.68 15.83 20.08
N LEU A 122 -10.87 15.89 20.68
CA LEU A 122 -11.62 17.14 20.90
C LEU A 122 -10.81 18.19 21.64
N VAL A 123 -10.15 17.82 22.74
CA VAL A 123 -9.42 18.78 23.59
C VAL A 123 -8.20 19.37 22.85
N PRO A 124 -7.23 18.57 22.36
CA PRO A 124 -6.05 19.12 21.70
C PRO A 124 -6.39 19.87 20.42
N THR A 125 -7.31 19.36 19.59
CA THR A 125 -7.63 20.01 18.32
C THR A 125 -8.46 21.28 18.51
N THR A 126 -9.34 21.34 19.52
CA THR A 126 -10.02 22.60 19.91
C THR A 126 -8.99 23.63 20.39
N ALA A 127 -8.02 23.21 21.18
CA ALA A 127 -6.93 24.07 21.64
C ALA A 127 -6.11 24.61 20.45
N MET A 128 -5.73 23.74 19.49
CA MET A 128 -5.05 24.16 18.25
C MET A 128 -5.87 25.17 17.46
N GLY A 129 -7.18 25.00 17.33
CA GLY A 129 -8.08 25.90 16.62
C GLY A 129 -8.12 27.32 17.20
N LEU A 130 -7.80 27.50 18.48
CA LEU A 130 -7.73 28.82 19.15
C LEU A 130 -6.45 29.61 18.83
N THR A 131 -5.36 28.95 18.43
CA THR A 131 -4.00 29.53 18.36
C THR A 131 -3.88 30.69 17.37
N LEU A 132 -4.26 30.48 16.09
CA LEU A 132 -4.17 31.50 15.05
C LEU A 132 -5.02 32.74 15.35
N PRO A 133 -6.30 32.65 15.77
CA PRO A 133 -7.09 33.83 16.13
C PRO A 133 -6.49 34.65 17.27
N LEU A 134 -5.92 33.97 18.30
CA LEU A 134 -5.33 34.65 19.44
C LEU A 134 -4.02 35.35 19.07
N LEU A 135 -3.13 34.72 18.30
CA LEU A 135 -1.91 35.34 17.83
C LEU A 135 -2.16 36.49 16.84
N THR A 136 -3.17 36.34 15.98
CA THR A 136 -3.61 37.40 15.08
C THR A 136 -4.07 38.64 15.89
N LYS A 137 -4.81 38.42 16.97
CA LYS A 137 -5.22 39.50 17.89
C LYS A 137 -4.00 40.14 18.57
N ALA A 138 -3.04 39.35 19.07
CA ALA A 138 -1.86 39.85 19.74
C ALA A 138 -0.99 40.74 18.82
N LEU A 139 -0.80 40.32 17.58
CA LEU A 139 0.00 41.04 16.60
C LEU A 139 -0.74 42.23 15.97
N ALA A 140 -2.06 42.14 15.76
CA ALA A 140 -2.86 43.24 15.22
C ALA A 140 -2.92 44.48 16.15
N ARG A 141 -2.53 44.36 17.39
CA ARG A 141 -2.34 45.52 18.31
C ARG A 141 -1.15 46.40 17.93
N SER A 142 -0.13 45.83 17.29
CA SER A 142 1.08 46.49 16.87
C SER A 142 1.19 46.76 15.36
N ASP A 143 0.33 46.12 14.56
CA ASP A 143 0.32 46.25 13.11
C ASP A 143 -1.12 46.40 12.60
N ALA A 144 -1.43 47.58 12.09
CA ALA A 144 -2.78 47.92 11.61
C ALA A 144 -3.19 47.16 10.34
N ASN A 145 -2.23 46.60 9.57
CA ASN A 145 -2.50 45.83 8.38
C ASN A 145 -2.87 44.38 8.70
N PHE A 146 -4.12 44.11 8.94
CA PHE A 146 -4.64 42.78 9.28
C PHE A 146 -4.26 41.70 8.27
N GLY A 147 -4.37 41.97 6.97
CA GLY A 147 -4.05 40.99 5.92
C GLY A 147 -2.57 40.58 5.94
N ARG A 148 -1.66 41.54 6.26
CA ARG A 148 -0.24 41.26 6.46
C ARG A 148 -0.01 40.35 7.68
N VAL A 149 -0.68 40.64 8.78
CA VAL A 149 -0.58 39.87 10.01
C VAL A 149 -1.07 38.44 9.79
N LEU A 150 -2.27 38.28 9.24
CA LEU A 150 -2.89 36.99 8.98
C LEU A 150 -2.02 36.13 8.04
N GLY A 151 -1.62 36.68 6.90
CA GLY A 151 -0.83 35.94 5.91
C GLY A 151 0.55 35.52 6.41
N ARG A 152 1.20 36.35 7.25
CA ARG A 152 2.46 35.98 7.90
C ARG A 152 2.28 34.83 8.89
N LEU A 153 1.39 34.97 9.84
CA LEU A 153 1.16 33.94 10.85
C LEU A 153 0.70 32.64 10.21
N TYR A 154 -0.31 32.68 9.36
CA TYR A 154 -0.80 31.51 8.65
C TYR A 154 0.30 30.85 7.82
N GLY A 155 1.05 31.64 7.03
CA GLY A 155 2.14 31.12 6.20
C GLY A 155 3.24 30.45 7.00
N TRP A 156 3.74 31.09 8.09
CA TRP A 156 4.78 30.50 8.92
C TRP A 156 4.33 29.26 9.68
N ASN A 157 3.11 29.23 10.19
CA ASN A 157 2.53 28.03 10.82
C ASN A 157 2.46 26.86 9.85
N THR A 158 1.97 27.11 8.62
CA THR A 158 1.87 26.07 7.59
C THR A 158 3.24 25.57 7.12
N LEU A 159 4.23 26.47 6.99
CA LEU A 159 5.62 26.08 6.69
C LEU A 159 6.24 25.28 7.84
N GLY A 160 5.88 25.61 9.08
CA GLY A 160 6.22 24.79 10.25
C GLY A 160 5.63 23.39 10.13
N GLY A 161 4.35 23.27 9.78
CA GLY A 161 3.69 22.01 9.54
C GLY A 161 4.38 21.18 8.46
N MET A 162 4.74 21.80 7.33
CA MET A 162 5.56 21.14 6.29
C MET A 162 6.85 20.55 6.86
N ALA A 163 7.60 21.37 7.64
CA ALA A 163 8.85 20.92 8.25
C ALA A 163 8.61 19.76 9.22
N GLY A 164 7.55 19.85 10.05
CA GLY A 164 7.17 18.79 10.99
C GLY A 164 6.84 17.48 10.29
N ALA A 165 6.04 17.51 9.23
CA ALA A 165 5.67 16.33 8.46
C ALA A 165 6.89 15.62 7.84
N LEU A 166 7.82 16.40 7.23
CA LEU A 166 9.03 15.84 6.63
C LEU A 166 10.03 15.34 7.69
N CYS A 167 10.32 16.14 8.71
CA CYS A 167 11.27 15.75 9.76
C CYS A 167 10.74 14.55 10.56
N GLY A 168 9.43 14.49 10.79
CA GLY A 168 8.78 13.36 11.44
C GLY A 168 9.05 12.06 10.72
N GLU A 169 8.76 12.02 9.43
CA GLU A 169 8.88 10.81 8.63
C GLU A 169 10.35 10.44 8.31
N LEU A 170 11.17 11.43 7.96
CA LEU A 170 12.56 11.17 7.54
C LEU A 170 13.47 10.78 8.70
N TRP A 171 13.28 11.36 9.89
CA TRP A 171 14.25 11.21 10.98
C TRP A 171 13.63 10.85 12.32
N LEU A 172 12.62 11.61 12.80
CA LEU A 172 12.19 11.48 14.19
C LEU A 172 11.56 10.12 14.50
N ILE A 173 10.65 9.65 13.67
CA ILE A 173 9.99 8.34 13.87
C ILE A 173 11.00 7.20 13.71
N SER A 174 11.96 7.32 12.79
CA SER A 174 12.99 6.30 12.59
C SER A 174 13.96 6.19 13.77
N TRP A 175 14.32 7.32 14.40
CA TRP A 175 15.30 7.35 15.49
C TRP A 175 14.67 7.21 16.88
N LEU A 176 13.53 7.85 17.11
CA LEU A 176 12.91 7.98 18.42
C LEU A 176 11.65 7.11 18.59
N GLY A 177 11.19 6.49 17.51
CA GLY A 177 9.89 5.84 17.49
C GLY A 177 8.71 6.83 17.53
N GLN A 178 7.50 6.33 17.58
CA GLN A 178 6.30 7.17 17.66
C GLN A 178 6.20 7.92 18.99
N ARG A 179 6.50 7.25 20.11
CA ARG A 179 6.46 7.83 21.46
C ARG A 179 7.51 8.92 21.63
N GLY A 180 8.76 8.65 21.24
CA GLY A 180 9.83 9.64 21.32
C GLY A 180 9.58 10.86 20.43
N THR A 181 8.98 10.66 19.25
CA THR A 181 8.56 11.75 18.36
C THR A 181 7.45 12.60 19.00
N ALA A 182 6.51 11.99 19.73
CA ALA A 182 5.48 12.74 20.46
C ALA A 182 6.11 13.63 21.56
N PHE A 183 7.11 13.15 22.30
CA PHE A 183 7.83 13.98 23.26
C PHE A 183 8.62 15.11 22.58
N ALA A 184 9.23 14.87 21.41
CA ALA A 184 9.88 15.91 20.62
C ALA A 184 8.89 17.00 20.17
N ALA A 185 7.70 16.60 19.71
CA ALA A 185 6.63 17.54 19.36
C ALA A 185 6.16 18.36 20.57
N ALA A 186 5.99 17.73 21.73
CA ALA A 186 5.65 18.43 22.98
C ALA A 186 6.75 19.41 23.41
N ALA A 187 8.02 19.07 23.22
CA ALA A 187 9.12 19.97 23.48
C ALA A 187 9.05 21.25 22.61
N LEU A 188 8.68 21.12 21.33
CA LEU A 188 8.44 22.28 20.46
C LEU A 188 7.31 23.17 20.98
N ASN A 189 6.22 22.58 21.47
CA ASN A 189 5.11 23.33 22.08
C ASN A 189 5.54 24.03 23.37
N VAL A 190 6.32 23.36 24.22
CA VAL A 190 6.87 23.98 25.46
C VAL A 190 7.77 25.15 25.12
N ILE A 191 8.66 25.03 24.13
CA ILE A 191 9.52 26.13 23.67
C ILE A 191 8.65 27.29 23.17
N ALA A 192 7.62 27.01 22.35
CA ALA A 192 6.69 28.03 21.88
C ALA A 192 5.97 28.74 23.06
N ALA A 193 5.52 27.96 24.06
CA ALA A 193 4.85 28.46 25.24
C ALA A 193 5.79 29.37 26.10
N VAL A 194 7.03 28.92 26.37
CA VAL A 194 8.01 29.70 27.14
C VAL A 194 8.35 31.03 26.45
N VAL A 195 8.61 31.00 25.14
CA VAL A 195 8.89 32.24 24.38
C VAL A 195 7.67 33.16 24.39
N ALA A 196 6.45 32.62 24.24
CA ALA A 196 5.21 33.42 24.30
C ALA A 196 5.04 34.09 25.69
N LEU A 197 5.34 33.37 26.80
CA LEU A 197 5.30 33.94 28.16
C LEU A 197 6.33 35.05 28.36
N LEU A 198 7.52 34.86 27.85
CA LEU A 198 8.58 35.91 27.91
C LEU A 198 8.17 37.16 27.12
N LEU A 199 7.56 36.98 25.96
CA LEU A 199 6.99 38.08 25.16
C LEU A 199 5.83 38.77 25.89
N ALA A 200 4.93 38.02 26.50
CA ALA A 200 3.78 38.55 27.26
C ALA A 200 4.25 39.47 28.41
N ARG A 201 5.32 39.08 29.10
CA ARG A 201 5.97 39.91 30.15
C ARG A 201 6.55 41.17 29.56
N ARG A 202 7.27 41.10 28.45
CA ARG A 202 7.94 42.28 27.82
C ARG A 202 6.94 43.29 27.27
N VAL A 203 5.80 42.82 26.76
CA VAL A 203 4.75 43.69 26.19
C VAL A 203 3.81 44.27 27.28
N GLY A 204 3.96 43.82 28.54
CA GLY A 204 3.15 44.32 29.64
C GLY A 204 1.67 43.90 29.54
N GLU A 205 1.36 42.73 29.01
CA GLU A 205 -0.02 42.21 28.90
C GLU A 205 -0.78 42.23 30.24
N ALA A 206 -0.06 42.20 31.36
CA ALA A 206 -0.68 42.21 32.68
C ALA A 206 -1.35 43.54 33.01
N THR A 207 -0.91 44.65 32.40
CA THR A 207 -1.37 46.03 32.68
C THR A 207 -2.32 46.58 31.61
N ALA A 208 -2.60 45.77 30.55
CA ALA A 208 -3.47 46.21 29.45
C ALA A 208 -4.90 46.45 29.94
N PRO A 209 -5.55 47.61 29.59
CA PRO A 209 -6.92 47.88 29.92
C PRO A 209 -7.89 46.84 29.36
N ALA A 210 -9.02 46.65 30.04
CA ALA A 210 -10.05 45.71 29.56
C ALA A 210 -10.52 46.15 28.19
N PRO A 211 -10.54 45.24 27.20
CA PRO A 211 -11.15 45.55 25.91
C PRO A 211 -12.65 45.81 26.13
N GLU A 212 -13.14 46.92 25.62
CA GLU A 212 -14.57 47.16 25.60
C GLU A 212 -15.28 46.04 24.80
N PRO A 213 -16.36 45.49 25.31
CA PRO A 213 -17.14 44.50 24.59
C PRO A 213 -17.77 45.15 23.35
N LEU A 214 -17.17 44.92 22.18
CA LEU A 214 -17.79 45.28 20.92
C LEU A 214 -19.06 44.48 20.76
N PRO A 215 -20.22 45.13 20.46
CA PRO A 215 -21.46 44.42 20.23
C PRO A 215 -21.26 43.47 19.02
N MET A 216 -21.76 42.24 19.14
CA MET A 216 -21.73 41.28 18.01
C MET A 216 -22.59 41.86 16.87
N GLN A 217 -21.95 42.39 15.85
CA GLN A 217 -22.62 42.89 14.68
C GLN A 217 -23.21 41.71 13.88
N ARG A 218 -24.47 41.92 13.41
CA ARG A 218 -25.04 40.98 12.44
C ARG A 218 -24.21 40.96 11.18
N LEU A 219 -23.92 39.75 10.69
CA LEU A 219 -23.15 39.58 9.47
C LEU A 219 -23.92 40.15 8.27
N THR A 220 -23.24 40.96 7.46
CA THR A 220 -23.79 41.46 6.21
C THR A 220 -23.92 40.35 5.17
N ALA A 221 -24.72 40.50 4.14
CA ALA A 221 -24.82 39.56 3.03
C ALA A 221 -23.46 39.37 2.31
N ARG A 222 -22.59 40.40 2.35
CA ARG A 222 -21.24 40.32 1.81
C ARG A 222 -20.34 39.48 2.68
N ALA A 223 -20.41 39.63 4.00
CA ALA A 223 -19.68 38.80 4.96
C ALA A 223 -20.03 37.30 4.77
N TRP A 224 -21.32 36.97 4.66
CA TRP A 224 -21.74 35.60 4.40
C TRP A 224 -21.22 35.02 3.08
N ARG A 225 -21.22 35.82 2.00
CA ARG A 225 -20.63 35.39 0.73
C ARG A 225 -19.13 35.12 0.82
N LEU A 226 -18.37 35.94 1.54
CA LEU A 226 -16.93 35.74 1.76
C LEU A 226 -16.65 34.48 2.59
N LEU A 227 -17.46 34.23 3.62
CA LEU A 227 -17.36 33.01 4.41
C LEU A 227 -17.71 31.76 3.59
N ALA A 228 -18.74 31.84 2.75
CA ALA A 228 -19.10 30.77 1.81
C ALA A 228 -17.98 30.51 0.79
N ALA A 229 -17.35 31.57 0.28
CA ALA A 229 -16.17 31.43 -0.58
C ALA A 229 -14.99 30.77 0.14
N ALA A 230 -14.75 31.11 1.40
CA ALA A 230 -13.71 30.49 2.21
C ALA A 230 -14.01 29.00 2.50
N CYS A 231 -15.26 28.69 2.81
CA CYS A 231 -15.75 27.32 3.00
C CYS A 231 -15.54 26.50 1.72
N LEU A 232 -15.96 27.01 0.59
CA LEU A 232 -15.85 26.32 -0.70
C LEU A 232 -14.39 26.16 -1.13
N ALA A 233 -13.54 27.19 -0.93
CA ALA A 233 -12.11 27.12 -1.27
C ALA A 233 -11.36 26.10 -0.40
N GLY A 234 -11.62 26.09 0.92
CA GLY A 234 -11.07 25.09 1.82
C GLY A 234 -11.54 23.67 1.47
N GLY A 235 -12.84 23.53 1.15
CA GLY A 235 -13.42 22.27 0.72
C GLY A 235 -12.84 21.76 -0.60
N ALA A 236 -12.69 22.64 -1.58
CA ALA A 236 -12.09 22.30 -2.88
C ALA A 236 -10.63 21.86 -2.73
N LEU A 237 -9.82 22.56 -1.91
CA LEU A 237 -8.42 22.24 -1.73
C LEU A 237 -8.22 20.89 -1.04
N LEU A 238 -8.95 20.59 0.04
CA LEU A 238 -8.81 19.32 0.74
C LEU A 238 -9.43 18.14 -0.05
N ALA A 239 -10.50 18.42 -0.81
CA ALA A 239 -11.03 17.46 -1.78
C ALA A 239 -10.00 17.14 -2.88
N LEU A 240 -9.31 18.18 -3.41
CA LEU A 240 -8.20 17.99 -4.37
C LEU A 240 -7.05 17.19 -3.78
N GLU A 241 -6.70 17.40 -2.50
CA GLU A 241 -5.67 16.61 -1.82
C GLU A 241 -5.99 15.12 -1.89
N VAL A 242 -7.23 14.73 -1.54
CA VAL A 242 -7.68 13.34 -1.62
C VAL A 242 -7.63 12.81 -3.05
N VAL A 243 -8.09 13.59 -4.03
CA VAL A 243 -8.10 13.19 -5.45
C VAL A 243 -6.67 13.09 -6.02
N TRP A 244 -5.79 14.03 -5.68
CA TRP A 244 -4.39 14.00 -6.10
C TRP A 244 -3.61 12.83 -5.51
N PHE A 245 -3.83 12.48 -4.24
CA PHE A 245 -3.23 11.29 -3.65
C PHE A 245 -3.62 10.03 -4.41
N ARG A 246 -4.91 9.86 -4.69
CA ARG A 246 -5.42 8.75 -5.48
C ARG A 246 -4.84 8.71 -6.90
N PHE A 247 -4.72 9.87 -7.54
CA PHE A 247 -4.13 9.98 -8.88
C PHE A 247 -2.63 9.64 -8.88
N LEU A 248 -1.86 10.20 -7.94
CA LEU A 248 -0.41 9.97 -7.89
C LEU A 248 -0.05 8.54 -7.47
N GLN A 249 -0.85 7.89 -6.63
CA GLN A 249 -0.66 6.48 -6.26
C GLN A 249 -0.69 5.52 -7.47
N LEU A 250 -1.27 5.94 -8.59
CA LEU A 250 -1.20 5.16 -9.84
C LEU A 250 0.22 5.09 -10.41
N PHE A 251 1.07 6.07 -10.12
CA PHE A 251 2.41 6.23 -10.70
C PHE A 251 3.54 6.07 -9.70
N VAL A 252 3.24 6.16 -8.41
CA VAL A 252 4.21 6.08 -7.33
C VAL A 252 3.70 5.12 -6.26
N PHE A 253 4.55 4.21 -5.79
CA PHE A 253 4.16 3.30 -4.72
C PHE A 253 3.88 4.10 -3.43
N GLY A 254 2.71 3.88 -2.83
CA GLY A 254 2.20 4.65 -1.68
C GLY A 254 2.89 4.34 -0.36
N THR A 255 4.16 4.71 -0.21
CA THR A 255 4.88 4.63 1.08
C THR A 255 4.53 5.81 1.99
N SER A 256 4.78 5.68 3.28
CA SER A 256 4.60 6.78 4.23
C SER A 256 5.42 8.01 3.88
N LEU A 257 6.65 7.83 3.37
CA LEU A 257 7.51 8.93 2.94
C LEU A 257 6.94 9.65 1.70
N VAL A 258 6.38 8.91 0.75
CA VAL A 258 5.72 9.49 -0.42
C VAL A 258 4.52 10.33 0.01
N PHE A 259 3.70 9.81 0.93
CA PHE A 259 2.58 10.54 1.51
C PHE A 259 3.04 11.84 2.19
N ALA A 260 4.07 11.77 3.04
CA ALA A 260 4.63 12.95 3.72
C ALA A 260 5.20 13.98 2.72
N ALA A 261 5.86 13.54 1.64
CA ALA A 261 6.38 14.41 0.59
C ALA A 261 5.26 15.14 -0.16
N MET A 262 4.16 14.43 -0.50
CA MET A 262 2.99 15.02 -1.15
C MET A 262 2.32 16.07 -0.25
N LEU A 263 2.10 15.74 1.02
CA LEU A 263 1.55 16.66 2.02
C LEU A 263 2.45 17.90 2.18
N ALA A 264 3.75 17.70 2.24
CA ALA A 264 4.72 18.79 2.35
C ALA A 264 4.65 19.77 1.17
N VAL A 265 4.44 19.28 -0.05
CA VAL A 265 4.27 20.14 -1.24
C VAL A 265 3.01 20.99 -1.14
N ILE A 266 1.90 20.43 -0.68
CA ILE A 266 0.65 21.18 -0.48
C ILE A 266 0.85 22.25 0.59
N LEU A 267 1.46 21.89 1.74
CA LEU A 267 1.73 22.82 2.82
C LEU A 267 2.75 23.89 2.41
N LEU A 268 3.76 23.54 1.62
CA LEU A 268 4.70 24.51 1.03
C LEU A 268 3.94 25.53 0.17
N GLY A 269 3.05 25.05 -0.71
CA GLY A 269 2.23 25.93 -1.54
C GLY A 269 1.38 26.88 -0.71
N ILE A 270 0.59 26.37 0.23
CA ILE A 270 -0.29 27.15 1.09
C ILE A 270 0.52 28.18 1.90
N GLY A 271 1.63 27.73 2.53
CA GLY A 271 2.47 28.57 3.37
C GLY A 271 3.14 29.69 2.58
N ALA A 272 3.77 29.35 1.45
CA ALA A 272 4.41 30.32 0.56
C ALA A 272 3.38 31.30 -0.01
N GLY A 273 2.20 30.82 -0.43
CA GLY A 273 1.10 31.65 -0.88
C GLY A 273 0.64 32.66 0.17
N GLY A 274 0.50 32.23 1.43
CA GLY A 274 0.16 33.10 2.55
C GLY A 274 1.22 34.19 2.80
N VAL A 275 2.51 33.83 2.76
CA VAL A 275 3.61 34.80 2.91
C VAL A 275 3.65 35.79 1.75
N VAL A 276 3.46 35.33 0.51
CA VAL A 276 3.44 36.21 -0.67
C VAL A 276 2.24 37.16 -0.61
N ALA A 277 1.06 36.66 -0.27
CA ALA A 277 -0.15 37.49 -0.09
C ALA A 277 0.06 38.53 1.02
N SER A 278 0.73 38.16 2.12
CA SER A 278 1.10 39.11 3.20
C SER A 278 1.97 40.25 2.68
N ARG A 279 2.99 39.93 1.85
CA ARG A 279 3.85 40.97 1.23
C ARG A 279 3.08 41.80 0.23
N TRP A 280 2.20 41.23 -0.56
CA TRP A 280 1.36 41.94 -1.51
C TRP A 280 0.42 42.92 -0.81
N LEU A 281 -0.31 42.47 0.22
CA LEU A 281 -1.22 43.31 1.00
C LEU A 281 -0.46 44.40 1.82
N SER A 282 0.82 44.22 2.11
CA SER A 282 1.62 45.27 2.75
C SER A 282 2.00 46.41 1.82
N ARG A 283 2.10 46.12 0.49
CA ARG A 283 2.40 47.11 -0.54
C ARG A 283 1.15 47.75 -1.11
N ASP A 284 0.10 46.98 -1.31
CA ASP A 284 -1.21 47.43 -1.79
C ASP A 284 -2.33 46.90 -0.87
N PRO A 285 -2.79 47.67 0.12
CA PRO A 285 -3.87 47.25 1.00
C PRO A 285 -5.20 46.94 0.26
N GLN A 286 -5.33 47.42 -0.97
CA GLN A 286 -6.49 47.14 -1.81
C GLN A 286 -6.30 45.83 -2.65
N ALA A 287 -5.19 45.10 -2.52
CA ALA A 287 -4.94 43.84 -3.28
C ALA A 287 -6.04 42.79 -3.07
N GLN A 288 -6.76 42.81 -1.94
CA GLN A 288 -7.96 41.99 -1.71
C GLN A 288 -9.00 42.03 -2.83
N ARG A 289 -9.02 43.07 -3.67
CA ARG A 289 -9.86 43.18 -4.87
C ARG A 289 -9.54 42.15 -5.93
N PHE A 290 -8.37 41.49 -5.90
CA PHE A 290 -7.99 40.44 -6.82
C PHE A 290 -8.39 39.03 -6.35
N THR A 291 -9.12 38.91 -5.24
CA THR A 291 -9.58 37.63 -4.67
C THR A 291 -10.22 36.72 -5.73
N SER A 292 -11.12 37.26 -6.56
CA SER A 292 -11.79 36.50 -7.61
C SER A 292 -10.84 36.02 -8.71
N LEU A 293 -9.83 36.82 -9.07
CA LEU A 293 -8.82 36.43 -10.06
C LEU A 293 -7.94 35.30 -9.54
N VAL A 294 -7.56 35.34 -8.26
CA VAL A 294 -6.78 34.28 -7.60
C VAL A 294 -7.57 32.98 -7.56
N ALA A 295 -8.87 33.04 -7.25
CA ALA A 295 -9.72 31.86 -7.25
C ALA A 295 -9.86 31.22 -8.64
N LEU A 296 -10.08 32.02 -9.68
CA LEU A 296 -10.12 31.53 -11.07
C LEU A 296 -8.77 30.95 -11.49
N GLY A 297 -7.67 31.62 -11.10
CA GLY A 297 -6.31 31.12 -11.33
C GLY A 297 -6.07 29.76 -10.70
N ALA A 298 -6.57 29.51 -9.48
CA ALA A 298 -6.47 28.22 -8.81
C ALA A 298 -7.21 27.12 -9.57
N GLY A 299 -8.42 27.40 -10.09
CA GLY A 299 -9.16 26.47 -10.95
C GLY A 299 -8.42 26.18 -12.26
N ILE A 300 -7.90 27.19 -12.94
CA ILE A 300 -7.09 27.03 -14.17
C ILE A 300 -5.84 26.19 -13.87
N ALA A 301 -5.14 26.48 -12.78
CA ALA A 301 -3.95 25.75 -12.39
C ALA A 301 -4.25 24.26 -12.10
N THR A 302 -5.39 23.95 -11.48
CA THR A 302 -5.84 22.57 -11.22
C THR A 302 -5.98 21.79 -12.51
N GLU A 303 -6.64 22.33 -13.49
CA GLU A 303 -6.89 21.66 -14.76
C GLU A 303 -5.62 21.55 -15.61
N LEU A 304 -4.87 22.64 -15.75
CA LEU A 304 -3.62 22.62 -16.50
C LEU A 304 -2.61 21.64 -15.92
N ALA A 305 -2.50 21.54 -14.59
CA ALA A 305 -1.63 20.58 -13.94
C ALA A 305 -2.01 19.13 -14.27
N TYR A 306 -3.30 18.81 -14.36
CA TYR A 306 -3.81 17.51 -14.79
C TYR A 306 -3.51 17.21 -16.26
N VAL A 307 -3.81 18.16 -17.16
CA VAL A 307 -3.62 18.00 -18.62
C VAL A 307 -2.15 17.87 -18.99
N LEU A 308 -1.28 18.68 -18.35
CA LEU A 308 0.17 18.70 -18.57
C LEU A 308 0.92 17.61 -17.80
N PHE A 309 0.22 16.80 -17.02
CA PHE A 309 0.87 15.70 -16.29
C PHE A 309 1.51 14.69 -17.25
N GLU A 310 2.79 14.36 -17.02
CA GLU A 310 3.56 13.44 -17.86
C GLU A 310 3.65 12.04 -17.23
N PRO A 311 2.86 11.06 -17.72
CA PRO A 311 2.82 9.72 -17.13
C PRO A 311 4.11 8.93 -17.32
N ARG A 312 4.96 9.27 -18.32
CA ARG A 312 6.24 8.61 -18.53
C ARG A 312 7.21 8.87 -17.39
N VAL A 313 7.18 10.09 -16.84
CA VAL A 313 7.97 10.42 -15.65
C VAL A 313 7.48 9.59 -14.46
N GLY A 314 6.16 9.45 -14.29
CA GLY A 314 5.56 8.59 -13.28
C GLY A 314 5.96 7.13 -13.44
N ALA A 315 5.92 6.59 -14.65
CA ALA A 315 6.31 5.20 -14.92
C ALA A 315 7.78 4.92 -14.61
N SER A 316 8.69 5.87 -14.92
CA SER A 316 10.12 5.75 -14.58
C SER A 316 10.36 5.82 -13.06
N VAL A 317 9.58 6.63 -12.36
CA VAL A 317 9.63 6.79 -10.90
C VAL A 317 9.27 5.51 -10.17
N TYR A 318 8.31 4.76 -10.71
CA TYR A 318 7.90 3.49 -10.11
C TYR A 318 9.05 2.46 -10.16
N ALA A 319 9.80 2.44 -11.24
CA ALA A 319 10.97 1.58 -11.37
C ALA A 319 12.12 2.00 -10.45
N THR A 320 12.23 3.30 -10.15
CA THR A 320 13.32 3.85 -9.33
C THR A 320 12.96 4.02 -7.86
N GLY A 321 11.69 3.84 -7.46
CA GLY A 321 11.22 3.85 -6.06
C GLY A 321 11.50 5.15 -5.26
N GLY A 322 11.77 6.27 -5.95
CA GLY A 322 12.35 7.44 -5.30
C GLY A 322 11.34 8.46 -4.75
N ALA A 323 11.46 8.79 -3.46
CA ALA A 323 10.78 9.94 -2.85
C ALA A 323 11.04 11.25 -3.63
N GLY A 324 12.21 11.42 -4.23
CA GLY A 324 12.57 12.57 -5.06
C GLY A 324 11.69 12.72 -6.29
N ALA A 325 11.33 11.63 -6.91
CA ALA A 325 10.48 11.66 -8.08
C ALA A 325 9.00 11.86 -7.69
N ALA A 326 8.55 11.28 -6.57
CA ALA A 326 7.25 11.60 -5.98
C ALA A 326 7.16 13.10 -5.67
N LEU A 327 8.20 13.69 -5.09
CA LEU A 327 8.29 15.12 -4.81
C LEU A 327 8.17 15.95 -6.11
N LEU A 328 8.91 15.58 -7.17
CA LEU A 328 8.87 16.30 -8.45
C LEU A 328 7.48 16.26 -9.10
N LEU A 329 6.83 15.09 -9.10
CA LEU A 329 5.47 14.94 -9.62
C LEU A 329 4.46 15.75 -8.80
N SER A 330 4.59 15.73 -7.46
CA SER A 330 3.74 16.50 -6.57
C SER A 330 3.92 17.99 -6.75
N LEU A 331 5.16 18.48 -6.93
CA LEU A 331 5.45 19.88 -7.22
C LEU A 331 4.74 20.36 -8.49
N ARG A 332 4.73 19.55 -9.55
CA ARG A 332 4.07 19.88 -10.81
C ARG A 332 2.54 19.87 -10.71
N LEU A 333 2.00 18.88 -10.00
CA LEU A 333 0.55 18.66 -9.93
C LEU A 333 -0.13 19.54 -8.89
N MET A 334 0.46 19.66 -7.70
CA MET A 334 -0.21 20.21 -6.52
C MET A 334 0.21 21.64 -6.17
N LEU A 335 1.51 21.98 -6.35
CA LEU A 335 2.06 23.25 -5.88
C LEU A 335 1.35 24.50 -6.44
N PRO A 336 1.05 24.61 -7.75
CA PRO A 336 0.44 25.83 -8.30
C PRO A 336 -0.93 26.15 -7.67
N THR A 337 -1.79 25.14 -7.55
CA THR A 337 -3.12 25.31 -6.96
C THR A 337 -3.05 25.56 -5.46
N ALA A 338 -2.20 24.82 -4.74
CA ALA A 338 -2.01 25.00 -3.31
C ALA A 338 -1.46 26.42 -2.99
N PHE A 339 -0.52 26.90 -3.78
CA PHE A 339 0.01 28.26 -3.65
C PHE A 339 -1.08 29.34 -3.83
N LEU A 340 -1.87 29.24 -4.90
CA LEU A 340 -2.96 30.17 -5.15
C LEU A 340 -4.06 30.07 -4.08
N SER A 341 -4.32 28.91 -3.52
CA SER A 341 -5.24 28.72 -2.41
C SER A 341 -4.76 29.38 -1.12
N GLY A 342 -3.44 29.35 -0.84
CA GLY A 342 -2.84 30.08 0.28
C GLY A 342 -2.97 31.62 0.12
N VAL A 343 -2.76 32.12 -1.10
CA VAL A 343 -3.02 33.52 -1.43
C VAL A 343 -4.49 33.87 -1.25
N LEU A 344 -5.38 33.04 -1.76
CA LEU A 344 -6.84 33.22 -1.71
C LEU A 344 -7.34 33.31 -0.27
N PHE A 345 -6.92 32.39 0.61
CA PHE A 345 -7.29 32.41 2.04
C PHE A 345 -6.93 33.73 2.71
N THR A 346 -5.71 34.20 2.47
CA THR A 346 -5.21 35.46 3.06
C THR A 346 -6.00 36.69 2.54
N MET A 347 -6.32 36.72 1.24
CA MET A 347 -7.11 37.82 0.63
C MET A 347 -8.56 37.78 1.10
N LEU A 348 -9.20 36.63 1.22
CA LEU A 348 -10.54 36.50 1.80
C LEU A 348 -10.57 36.99 3.25
N GLY A 349 -9.52 36.72 4.03
CA GLY A 349 -9.38 37.21 5.38
C GLY A 349 -9.27 38.73 5.44
N ALA A 350 -8.47 39.35 4.56
CA ALA A 350 -8.35 40.78 4.47
C ALA A 350 -9.69 41.45 4.06
N ALA A 351 -10.43 40.84 3.13
CA ALA A 351 -11.76 41.30 2.74
C ALA A 351 -12.80 41.17 3.88
N GLN A 352 -12.76 40.05 4.61
CA GLN A 352 -13.67 39.78 5.73
C GLN A 352 -13.44 40.73 6.93
N ARG A 353 -12.21 41.23 7.10
CA ARG A 353 -11.87 42.21 8.18
C ARG A 353 -12.70 43.46 8.10
N ASN A 354 -13.09 43.91 6.89
CA ASN A 354 -13.94 45.08 6.69
C ASN A 354 -15.38 44.88 7.12
N GLU A 355 -15.79 43.62 7.34
CA GLU A 355 -17.18 43.24 7.67
C GLU A 355 -17.30 42.79 9.13
N CYS A 356 -16.20 42.71 9.89
CA CYS A 356 -16.17 42.20 11.30
C CYS A 356 -15.50 43.21 12.22
N GLY A 357 -15.95 43.24 13.49
CA GLY A 357 -15.49 44.19 14.48
C GLY A 357 -14.07 44.01 15.03
N GLY A 358 -13.52 42.79 15.02
CA GLY A 358 -12.25 42.49 15.66
C GLY A 358 -11.38 41.46 14.95
N ALA A 359 -10.06 41.48 15.20
CA ALA A 359 -9.11 40.60 14.53
C ALA A 359 -9.33 39.10 14.88
N ALA A 360 -9.55 38.76 16.16
CA ALA A 360 -9.80 37.39 16.58
C ALA A 360 -11.13 36.87 16.04
N GLU A 361 -12.17 37.71 16.02
CA GLU A 361 -13.49 37.37 15.47
C GLU A 361 -13.39 37.10 13.97
N THR A 362 -12.73 37.98 13.21
CA THR A 362 -12.53 37.83 11.77
C THR A 362 -11.78 36.54 11.45
N THR A 363 -10.65 36.33 12.11
CA THR A 363 -9.84 35.10 11.89
C THR A 363 -10.63 33.86 12.30
N GLY A 364 -11.28 33.88 13.45
CA GLY A 364 -12.07 32.74 13.94
C GLY A 364 -13.22 32.37 13.00
N LYS A 365 -13.97 33.33 12.48
CA LYS A 365 -15.05 33.09 11.51
C LYS A 365 -14.50 32.57 10.17
N LEU A 366 -13.43 33.17 9.67
CA LEU A 366 -12.80 32.76 8.41
C LEU A 366 -12.26 31.33 8.50
N THR A 367 -11.47 31.05 9.54
CA THR A 367 -10.88 29.71 9.75
C THR A 367 -11.96 28.66 10.01
N LEU A 368 -13.00 28.98 10.81
CA LEU A 368 -14.17 28.11 10.99
C LEU A 368 -14.80 27.72 9.64
N ALA A 369 -15.10 28.70 8.80
CA ALA A 369 -15.73 28.46 7.51
C ALA A 369 -14.82 27.59 6.62
N ASN A 370 -13.52 27.92 6.55
CA ASN A 370 -12.53 27.16 5.78
C ASN A 370 -12.37 25.73 6.29
N THR A 371 -12.30 25.53 7.62
CA THR A 371 -12.12 24.20 8.24
C THR A 371 -13.36 23.31 8.07
N LEU A 372 -14.57 23.88 8.21
CA LEU A 372 -15.79 23.14 7.91
C LEU A 372 -15.84 22.74 6.43
N GLY A 373 -15.51 23.67 5.53
CA GLY A 373 -15.36 23.36 4.11
C GLY A 373 -14.38 22.22 3.87
N ALA A 374 -13.18 22.30 4.43
CA ALA A 374 -12.15 21.28 4.33
C ALA A 374 -12.62 19.90 4.82
N MET A 375 -13.25 19.83 5.99
CA MET A 375 -13.84 18.61 6.54
C MET A 375 -14.85 17.97 5.59
N PHE A 376 -15.84 18.75 5.13
CA PHE A 376 -16.86 18.24 4.21
C PHE A 376 -16.26 17.92 2.82
N GLY A 377 -15.30 18.70 2.35
CA GLY A 377 -14.60 18.47 1.08
C GLY A 377 -13.89 17.11 1.04
N ALA A 378 -13.11 16.77 2.07
CA ALA A 378 -12.45 15.47 2.18
C ALA A 378 -13.44 14.30 2.20
N LEU A 379 -14.50 14.40 3.02
CA LEU A 379 -15.55 13.37 3.12
C LEU A 379 -16.27 13.18 1.78
N VAL A 380 -16.67 14.27 1.14
CA VAL A 380 -17.36 14.24 -0.16
C VAL A 380 -16.44 13.68 -1.24
N ALA A 381 -15.17 14.05 -1.26
CA ALA A 381 -14.20 13.51 -2.23
C ALA A 381 -14.03 12.00 -2.07
N GLY A 382 -13.77 11.51 -0.86
CA GLY A 382 -13.52 10.09 -0.59
C GLY A 382 -14.75 9.20 -0.77
N PHE A 383 -15.91 9.62 -0.26
CA PHE A 383 -17.11 8.77 -0.22
C PHE A 383 -18.09 8.96 -1.38
N VAL A 384 -18.04 10.11 -2.05
CA VAL A 384 -19.03 10.44 -3.09
C VAL A 384 -18.36 10.67 -4.44
N MET A 385 -17.37 11.59 -4.51
CA MET A 385 -16.81 11.99 -5.80
C MET A 385 -15.99 10.86 -6.43
N LEU A 386 -14.99 10.32 -5.71
CA LEU A 386 -14.16 9.26 -6.27
C LEU A 386 -14.95 8.01 -6.67
N PRO A 387 -15.84 7.44 -5.83
CA PRO A 387 -16.56 6.22 -6.22
C PRO A 387 -17.61 6.41 -7.32
N ARG A 388 -18.21 7.62 -7.46
CA ARG A 388 -19.28 7.88 -8.43
C ARG A 388 -18.84 8.63 -9.68
N LEU A 389 -17.91 9.55 -9.54
CA LEU A 389 -17.44 10.38 -10.66
C LEU A 389 -16.09 9.91 -11.21
N GLY A 390 -15.27 9.22 -10.39
CA GLY A 390 -13.89 8.92 -10.68
C GLY A 390 -12.99 10.15 -10.56
N ILE A 391 -11.68 9.96 -10.76
CA ILE A 391 -10.66 11.00 -10.59
C ILE A 391 -10.89 12.19 -11.53
N GLU A 392 -11.10 11.90 -12.83
CA GLU A 392 -11.20 12.92 -13.87
C GLU A 392 -12.38 13.89 -13.67
N LYS A 393 -13.58 13.35 -13.47
CA LYS A 393 -14.77 14.17 -13.25
C LYS A 393 -14.74 14.87 -11.89
N ALA A 394 -14.09 14.29 -10.91
CA ALA A 394 -13.87 14.92 -9.61
C ALA A 394 -12.98 16.16 -9.76
N LEU A 395 -11.87 16.09 -10.51
CA LEU A 395 -11.00 17.23 -10.81
C LEU A 395 -11.78 18.33 -11.53
N PHE A 396 -12.56 18.00 -12.53
CA PHE A 396 -13.43 18.94 -13.23
C PHE A 396 -14.41 19.65 -12.29
N ALA A 397 -15.13 18.92 -11.44
CA ALA A 397 -16.05 19.48 -10.47
C ALA A 397 -15.35 20.42 -9.47
N LEU A 398 -14.13 20.08 -9.05
CA LEU A 398 -13.32 20.90 -8.14
C LEU A 398 -12.79 22.16 -8.83
N THR A 399 -12.45 22.09 -10.12
CA THR A 399 -12.16 23.29 -10.95
C THR A 399 -13.36 24.24 -10.96
N LEU A 400 -14.58 23.73 -11.20
CA LEU A 400 -15.79 24.54 -11.14
C LEU A 400 -16.06 25.17 -9.77
N SER A 401 -15.70 24.46 -8.69
CA SER A 401 -15.85 24.97 -7.31
C SER A 401 -15.04 26.25 -7.10
N TYR A 402 -13.84 26.38 -7.68
CA TYR A 402 -13.07 27.62 -7.66
C TYR A 402 -13.73 28.73 -8.45
N GLY A 403 -14.41 28.42 -9.55
CA GLY A 403 -15.23 29.38 -10.28
C GLY A 403 -16.39 29.95 -9.43
N VAL A 404 -17.08 29.08 -8.68
CA VAL A 404 -18.13 29.50 -7.73
C VAL A 404 -17.53 30.31 -6.58
N ALA A 405 -16.37 29.93 -6.04
CA ALA A 405 -15.65 30.69 -5.02
C ALA A 405 -15.30 32.11 -5.53
N ALA A 406 -14.86 32.22 -6.77
CA ALA A 406 -14.60 33.53 -7.43
C ALA A 406 -15.84 34.39 -7.53
N TYR A 407 -16.98 33.80 -7.90
CA TYR A 407 -18.26 34.50 -7.97
C TYR A 407 -18.71 35.03 -6.59
N LEU A 408 -18.63 34.21 -5.57
CA LEU A 408 -18.94 34.58 -4.20
C LEU A 408 -17.98 35.65 -3.66
N GLY A 409 -16.71 35.61 -4.03
CA GLY A 409 -15.68 36.61 -3.72
C GLY A 409 -15.90 38.00 -4.32
N GLY A 410 -16.83 38.13 -5.25
CA GLY A 410 -17.31 39.44 -5.70
C GLY A 410 -16.95 39.85 -7.15
N ILE A 411 -16.97 38.92 -8.08
CA ILE A 411 -16.76 39.19 -9.52
C ILE A 411 -17.70 40.32 -10.06
N ARG A 412 -18.99 40.25 -9.69
CA ARG A 412 -20.02 41.21 -10.20
C ARG A 412 -19.74 42.69 -9.89
N PRO A 413 -19.42 43.10 -8.66
CA PRO A 413 -19.09 44.51 -8.38
C PRO A 413 -17.84 44.98 -9.11
N GLN A 414 -16.89 44.09 -9.39
CA GLN A 414 -15.65 44.42 -10.08
C GLN A 414 -15.85 44.64 -11.60
N LEU A 415 -16.86 44.03 -12.20
CA LEU A 415 -17.22 44.21 -13.62
C LEU A 415 -17.97 45.54 -13.85
N VAL A 416 -18.68 46.08 -12.83
CA VAL A 416 -19.53 47.24 -12.95
C VAL A 416 -18.79 48.58 -12.74
N ARG A 417 -17.68 48.59 -11.93
CA ARG A 417 -17.01 49.85 -11.57
C ARG A 417 -15.46 49.81 -11.62
N PRO A 418 -14.77 49.34 -12.64
CA PRO A 418 -13.34 49.28 -12.61
C PRO A 418 -12.66 50.25 -13.56
N ASP A 419 -11.33 50.51 -13.28
CA ASP A 419 -10.44 51.07 -14.30
C ASP A 419 -10.39 50.17 -15.53
N ARG A 420 -10.25 50.76 -16.71
CA ARG A 420 -10.31 50.09 -18.02
C ARG A 420 -9.36 48.87 -18.10
N HIS A 421 -8.14 49.00 -17.63
CA HIS A 421 -7.15 47.91 -17.66
C HIS A 421 -7.54 46.71 -16.76
N ARG A 422 -8.16 46.95 -15.60
CA ARG A 422 -8.62 45.91 -14.69
C ARG A 422 -9.81 45.15 -15.23
N ARG A 423 -10.73 45.82 -15.87
CA ARG A 423 -11.89 45.20 -16.54
C ARG A 423 -11.40 44.25 -17.63
N THR A 424 -10.41 44.66 -18.42
CA THR A 424 -9.84 43.83 -19.47
C THR A 424 -9.16 42.61 -18.91
N ALA A 425 -8.34 42.74 -17.84
CA ALA A 425 -7.68 41.60 -17.18
C ALA A 425 -8.69 40.63 -16.57
N LEU A 426 -9.76 41.14 -15.91
CA LEU A 426 -10.79 40.25 -15.34
C LEU A 426 -11.55 39.50 -16.44
N ILE A 427 -11.94 40.18 -17.53
CA ILE A 427 -12.62 39.56 -18.67
C ILE A 427 -11.71 38.49 -19.28
N ALA A 428 -10.41 38.79 -19.47
CA ALA A 428 -9.47 37.86 -20.03
C ALA A 428 -9.31 36.59 -19.16
N VAL A 429 -9.22 36.72 -17.82
CA VAL A 429 -9.09 35.56 -16.92
C VAL A 429 -10.41 34.80 -16.84
N VAL A 430 -11.57 35.46 -16.82
CA VAL A 430 -12.88 34.79 -16.87
C VAL A 430 -13.05 34.04 -18.20
N ALA A 431 -12.68 34.67 -19.31
CA ALA A 431 -12.71 34.02 -20.63
C ALA A 431 -11.77 32.80 -20.68
N LEU A 432 -10.54 32.94 -20.15
CA LEU A 432 -9.58 31.84 -20.08
C LEU A 432 -10.12 30.70 -19.20
N PHE A 433 -10.71 31.02 -18.04
CA PHE A 433 -11.33 30.01 -17.19
C PHE A 433 -12.47 29.29 -17.90
N GLY A 434 -13.35 30.05 -18.57
CA GLY A 434 -14.43 29.48 -19.37
C GLY A 434 -13.91 28.60 -20.52
N LEU A 435 -12.83 29.02 -21.19
CA LEU A 435 -12.18 28.26 -22.25
C LEU A 435 -11.59 26.94 -21.71
N VAL A 436 -10.86 27.00 -20.60
CA VAL A 436 -10.23 25.84 -19.94
C VAL A 436 -11.31 24.82 -19.54
N VAL A 437 -12.38 25.25 -18.89
CA VAL A 437 -13.53 24.42 -18.54
C VAL A 437 -14.22 23.83 -19.77
N ALA A 438 -14.43 24.63 -20.83
CA ALA A 438 -15.11 24.18 -22.04
C ALA A 438 -14.28 23.16 -22.83
N LEU A 439 -12.95 23.25 -22.78
CA LEU A 439 -12.00 22.37 -23.46
C LEU A 439 -11.50 21.24 -22.56
N PHE A 440 -12.13 21.00 -21.41
CA PHE A 440 -11.69 19.91 -20.51
C PHE A 440 -11.62 18.58 -21.26
N PRO A 441 -10.44 17.88 -21.27
CA PRO A 441 -10.22 16.70 -22.09
C PRO A 441 -10.78 15.44 -21.44
N PHE A 442 -12.09 15.31 -21.39
CA PHE A 442 -12.71 14.09 -20.88
C PHE A 442 -12.24 12.86 -21.63
N GLY A 443 -11.93 11.80 -20.89
CA GLY A 443 -11.38 10.55 -21.44
C GLY A 443 -9.86 10.46 -21.36
N LEU A 444 -9.15 11.53 -20.96
CA LEU A 444 -7.71 11.55 -20.79
C LEU A 444 -7.24 10.50 -19.76
N MET A 445 -8.01 10.32 -18.68
CA MET A 445 -7.74 9.31 -17.65
C MET A 445 -7.64 7.90 -18.26
N ARG A 446 -8.63 7.50 -19.05
CA ARG A 446 -8.68 6.18 -19.68
C ARG A 446 -7.73 6.07 -20.86
N GLY A 447 -7.72 7.07 -21.75
CA GLY A 447 -6.99 7.03 -23.02
C GLY A 447 -5.48 7.18 -22.86
N ARG A 448 -5.00 7.90 -21.83
CA ARG A 448 -3.57 8.17 -21.63
C ARG A 448 -3.03 7.55 -20.34
N PHE A 449 -3.60 7.90 -19.20
CA PHE A 449 -3.01 7.55 -17.91
C PHE A 449 -3.15 6.07 -17.58
N LEU A 450 -4.36 5.53 -17.55
CA LEU A 450 -4.59 4.11 -17.26
C LEU A 450 -4.02 3.19 -18.33
N LYS A 451 -4.11 3.58 -19.61
CA LYS A 451 -3.49 2.83 -20.71
C LYS A 451 -1.96 2.74 -20.57
N THR A 452 -1.30 3.83 -20.15
CA THR A 452 0.15 3.80 -19.91
C THR A 452 0.51 2.87 -18.74
N LEU A 453 -0.33 2.81 -17.72
CA LEU A 453 -0.12 1.90 -16.57
C LEU A 453 -0.30 0.44 -16.96
N THR A 454 -1.37 0.09 -17.66
CA THR A 454 -1.63 -1.30 -18.07
C THR A 454 -0.64 -1.79 -19.09
N LYS A 455 -0.21 -0.92 -20.02
CA LYS A 455 0.71 -1.28 -21.11
C LYS A 455 2.01 -1.94 -20.65
N ARG A 456 2.53 -1.59 -19.48
CA ARG A 456 3.75 -2.22 -18.95
C ARG A 456 3.53 -3.66 -18.47
N PHE A 457 2.27 -4.04 -18.19
CA PHE A 457 1.88 -5.41 -17.85
C PHE A 457 1.32 -6.16 -19.05
N GLU A 458 1.01 -5.46 -20.16
CA GLU A 458 0.56 -6.07 -21.40
C GLU A 458 1.75 -6.74 -22.09
N GLY A 459 1.92 -8.03 -21.86
CA GLY A 459 2.77 -8.91 -22.67
C GLY A 459 2.05 -9.34 -23.95
N SER A 460 2.66 -10.23 -24.74
CA SER A 460 2.07 -10.76 -25.98
C SER A 460 0.68 -11.35 -25.79
N ASN A 461 0.38 -11.92 -24.59
CA ASN A 461 -0.83 -12.66 -24.31
C ASN A 461 -1.64 -12.10 -23.12
N GLU A 462 -1.20 -11.01 -22.47
CA GLU A 462 -1.87 -10.43 -21.32
C GLU A 462 -2.61 -9.14 -21.69
N ARG A 463 -3.91 -9.08 -21.40
CA ARG A 463 -4.78 -7.94 -21.75
C ARG A 463 -5.59 -7.47 -20.54
N SER A 464 -5.83 -6.15 -20.47
CA SER A 464 -6.71 -5.56 -19.46
C SER A 464 -8.17 -5.94 -19.71
N LEU A 465 -8.87 -6.40 -18.67
CA LEU A 465 -10.31 -6.68 -18.69
C LEU A 465 -11.15 -5.43 -18.36
N GLY A 466 -10.57 -4.46 -17.71
CA GLY A 466 -11.23 -3.22 -17.31
C GLY A 466 -10.61 -2.60 -16.08
N VAL A 467 -11.01 -1.38 -15.80
CA VAL A 467 -10.56 -0.60 -14.66
C VAL A 467 -11.76 -0.18 -13.83
N ARG A 468 -11.67 -0.34 -12.51
CA ARG A 468 -12.64 0.14 -11.53
C ARG A 468 -11.96 1.12 -10.58
N GLU A 469 -12.40 2.37 -10.61
CA GLU A 469 -12.02 3.38 -9.62
C GLU A 469 -12.91 3.18 -8.38
N GLY A 470 -12.41 2.39 -7.41
CA GLY A 470 -13.14 2.02 -6.20
C GLY A 470 -13.00 3.07 -5.09
N ARG A 471 -13.57 2.76 -3.92
CA ARG A 471 -13.49 3.63 -2.71
C ARG A 471 -12.08 3.65 -2.13
N THR A 472 -11.44 2.49 -2.04
CA THR A 472 -10.11 2.31 -1.45
C THR A 472 -9.01 2.52 -2.47
N GLU A 473 -9.15 1.95 -3.65
CA GLU A 473 -8.11 1.87 -4.67
C GLU A 473 -8.69 1.85 -6.08
N THR A 474 -7.81 2.05 -7.07
CA THR A 474 -8.10 1.81 -8.48
C THR A 474 -7.66 0.39 -8.83
N ILE A 475 -8.61 -0.44 -9.23
CA ILE A 475 -8.42 -1.87 -9.51
C ILE A 475 -8.42 -2.10 -11.01
N THR A 476 -7.46 -2.89 -11.48
CA THR A 476 -7.40 -3.39 -12.85
C THR A 476 -7.17 -4.89 -12.80
N TYR A 477 -8.01 -5.66 -13.48
CA TYR A 477 -7.73 -7.07 -13.77
C TYR A 477 -7.11 -7.20 -15.16
N MET A 478 -5.98 -7.90 -15.23
CA MET A 478 -5.36 -8.37 -16.47
C MET A 478 -5.66 -9.85 -16.60
N ARG A 479 -5.83 -10.32 -17.85
CA ARG A 479 -6.02 -11.73 -18.16
C ARG A 479 -5.02 -12.15 -19.22
N ALA A 480 -4.22 -13.14 -18.90
CA ALA A 480 -3.44 -13.87 -19.88
C ALA A 480 -4.30 -14.98 -20.49
N GLN A 481 -4.16 -15.20 -21.81
CA GLN A 481 -4.91 -16.21 -22.54
C GLN A 481 -3.97 -17.07 -23.37
N TRP A 482 -4.31 -18.34 -23.49
CA TRP A 482 -3.68 -19.25 -24.41
C TRP A 482 -4.73 -20.11 -25.09
N ASN A 483 -4.65 -20.21 -26.41
CA ASN A 483 -5.64 -20.93 -27.24
C ASN A 483 -7.12 -20.54 -26.94
N GLY A 484 -7.37 -19.24 -26.70
CA GLY A 484 -8.71 -18.72 -26.40
C GLY A 484 -9.21 -18.92 -24.95
N GLU A 485 -8.51 -19.72 -24.15
CA GLU A 485 -8.84 -19.93 -22.73
C GLU A 485 -7.99 -19.05 -21.79
N PRO A 486 -8.53 -18.68 -20.61
CA PRO A 486 -7.77 -17.94 -19.62
C PRO A 486 -6.65 -18.82 -19.04
N LEU A 487 -5.42 -18.32 -19.09
CA LEU A 487 -4.26 -18.97 -18.48
C LEU A 487 -4.11 -18.53 -17.01
N TYR A 488 -4.14 -17.23 -16.77
CA TYR A 488 -4.16 -16.67 -15.42
C TYR A 488 -4.76 -15.26 -15.41
N TYR A 489 -5.05 -14.79 -14.21
CA TYR A 489 -5.47 -13.43 -13.93
C TYR A 489 -4.44 -12.73 -13.04
N ARG A 490 -4.29 -11.42 -13.24
CA ARG A 490 -3.45 -10.56 -12.41
C ARG A 490 -4.30 -9.42 -11.87
N LEU A 491 -4.25 -9.22 -10.57
CA LEU A 491 -4.86 -8.09 -9.86
C LEU A 491 -3.82 -6.98 -9.72
N ILE A 492 -4.16 -5.81 -10.26
CA ILE A 492 -3.37 -4.58 -10.13
C ILE A 492 -4.17 -3.60 -9.29
N THR A 493 -3.60 -3.12 -8.20
CA THR A 493 -4.19 -2.08 -7.37
C THR A 493 -3.28 -0.85 -7.37
N ASN A 494 -3.84 0.33 -7.64
CA ASN A 494 -3.09 1.59 -7.73
C ASN A 494 -1.81 1.48 -8.59
N GLY A 495 -1.91 0.77 -9.73
CA GLY A 495 -0.77 0.56 -10.63
C GLY A 495 0.29 -0.45 -10.16
N TYR A 496 0.11 -1.13 -9.05
CA TYR A 496 0.99 -2.18 -8.53
C TYR A 496 0.38 -3.56 -8.73
N SER A 497 1.18 -4.54 -9.23
CA SER A 497 0.76 -5.95 -9.33
C SER A 497 0.67 -6.56 -7.94
N MET A 498 -0.54 -6.65 -7.39
CA MET A 498 -0.79 -7.03 -6.01
C MET A 498 -0.87 -8.54 -5.83
N SER A 499 -1.52 -9.24 -6.76
CA SER A 499 -1.75 -10.67 -6.67
C SER A 499 -2.01 -11.25 -8.06
N ALA A 500 -1.75 -12.54 -8.26
CA ALA A 500 -1.98 -13.22 -9.53
C ALA A 500 -2.42 -14.67 -9.31
N SER A 501 -2.97 -15.30 -10.36
CA SER A 501 -3.33 -16.72 -10.36
C SER A 501 -2.45 -17.54 -11.32
N ASN A 502 -1.23 -17.06 -11.63
CA ASN A 502 -0.24 -17.85 -12.37
C ASN A 502 0.30 -19.00 -11.50
N TYR A 503 1.06 -19.90 -12.08
CA TYR A 503 1.59 -21.09 -11.41
C TYR A 503 2.34 -20.76 -10.10
N GLN A 504 3.28 -19.82 -10.15
CA GLN A 504 4.08 -19.43 -8.98
C GLN A 504 3.21 -18.88 -7.84
N ALA A 505 2.28 -17.99 -8.16
CA ALA A 505 1.37 -17.41 -7.17
C ALA A 505 0.44 -18.48 -6.57
N GLN A 506 -0.13 -19.37 -7.40
CA GLN A 506 -0.94 -20.47 -6.89
C GLN A 506 -0.14 -21.42 -5.99
N ARG A 507 1.13 -21.68 -6.34
CA ARG A 507 1.99 -22.57 -5.56
C ARG A 507 2.17 -22.08 -4.13
N TYR A 508 2.67 -20.86 -3.92
CA TYR A 508 2.92 -20.39 -2.55
C TYR A 508 1.62 -20.12 -1.78
N MET A 509 0.60 -19.55 -2.42
CA MET A 509 -0.68 -19.23 -1.78
C MET A 509 -1.43 -20.48 -1.30
N LYS A 510 -1.51 -21.50 -2.13
CA LYS A 510 -2.18 -22.76 -1.75
C LYS A 510 -1.35 -23.54 -0.73
N MET A 511 -0.02 -23.47 -0.82
CA MET A 511 0.87 -24.11 0.13
C MET A 511 0.61 -23.64 1.57
N TYR A 512 0.25 -22.39 1.79
CA TYR A 512 -0.08 -21.88 3.13
C TYR A 512 -1.21 -22.66 3.79
N VAL A 513 -2.19 -23.08 3.02
CA VAL A 513 -3.30 -23.91 3.50
C VAL A 513 -2.87 -25.36 3.63
N TYR A 514 -2.28 -25.92 2.58
CA TYR A 514 -1.96 -27.35 2.55
C TYR A 514 -0.91 -27.73 3.57
N TRP A 515 0.09 -26.86 3.82
CA TRP A 515 1.08 -27.06 4.88
C TRP A 515 0.42 -27.09 6.25
N ALA A 516 -0.43 -26.10 6.53
CA ALA A 516 -1.10 -26.00 7.82
C ALA A 516 -2.01 -27.20 8.11
N LEU A 517 -2.72 -27.68 7.08
CA LEU A 517 -3.63 -28.82 7.22
C LEU A 517 -2.89 -30.18 7.28
N ALA A 518 -1.67 -30.26 6.76
CA ALA A 518 -0.83 -31.45 6.91
C ALA A 518 -0.35 -31.58 8.36
N VAL A 519 0.07 -30.48 8.98
CA VAL A 519 0.56 -30.47 10.37
C VAL A 519 -0.55 -30.41 11.41
N ASN A 520 -1.75 -29.91 11.03
CA ASN A 520 -2.95 -29.92 11.87
C ASN A 520 -4.16 -30.50 11.11
N PRO A 521 -4.22 -31.82 10.93
CA PRO A 521 -5.34 -32.46 10.21
C PRO A 521 -6.68 -32.42 10.96
N ASP A 522 -6.71 -31.89 12.18
CA ASP A 522 -7.93 -31.73 12.99
C ASP A 522 -8.52 -30.28 12.89
N ALA A 523 -7.92 -29.43 12.07
CA ALA A 523 -8.39 -28.07 11.90
C ALA A 523 -9.83 -28.04 11.39
N ARG A 524 -10.70 -27.25 12.04
CA ARG A 524 -12.13 -27.08 11.71
C ARG A 524 -12.48 -25.63 11.39
N LYS A 525 -11.75 -24.70 11.92
CA LYS A 525 -12.05 -23.28 11.79
C LYS A 525 -10.85 -22.52 11.25
N GLY A 526 -11.04 -21.93 10.06
CA GLY A 526 -10.02 -21.15 9.36
C GLY A 526 -10.32 -19.65 9.35
N LEU A 527 -9.26 -18.85 9.34
CA LEU A 527 -9.31 -17.41 9.09
C LEU A 527 -8.32 -17.09 7.96
N LEU A 528 -8.81 -16.38 6.95
CA LEU A 528 -7.99 -15.75 5.92
C LEU A 528 -8.01 -14.23 6.09
N ILE A 529 -6.84 -13.61 6.16
CA ILE A 529 -6.67 -12.16 6.14
C ILE A 529 -6.01 -11.77 4.82
N SER A 530 -6.68 -10.91 4.08
CA SER A 530 -6.43 -10.49 2.68
C SER A 530 -6.81 -11.56 1.65
N TYR A 531 -7.76 -11.19 0.79
CA TYR A 531 -8.33 -12.12 -0.21
C TYR A 531 -7.50 -12.19 -1.50
N GLY A 532 -6.96 -11.05 -1.95
CA GLY A 532 -6.21 -10.94 -3.21
C GLY A 532 -7.01 -11.41 -4.43
N VAL A 533 -6.45 -12.33 -5.22
CA VAL A 533 -7.17 -12.99 -6.34
C VAL A 533 -8.00 -14.20 -5.91
N GLY A 534 -7.91 -14.61 -4.62
CA GLY A 534 -8.72 -15.68 -4.05
C GLY A 534 -8.13 -17.09 -4.11
N ASN A 535 -6.85 -17.27 -4.47
CA ASN A 535 -6.22 -18.60 -4.52
C ASN A 535 -6.23 -19.30 -3.16
N THR A 536 -5.86 -18.59 -2.09
CA THR A 536 -5.84 -19.11 -0.73
C THR A 536 -7.26 -19.41 -0.23
N ALA A 537 -8.22 -18.52 -0.51
CA ALA A 537 -9.63 -18.78 -0.21
C ALA A 537 -10.14 -20.02 -0.93
N LYS A 538 -9.73 -20.22 -2.19
CA LYS A 538 -10.08 -21.42 -2.97
C LYS A 538 -9.49 -22.68 -2.34
N ALA A 539 -8.22 -22.66 -1.92
CA ALA A 539 -7.59 -23.79 -1.23
C ALA A 539 -8.31 -24.12 0.09
N LEU A 540 -8.72 -23.10 0.87
CA LEU A 540 -9.51 -23.32 2.09
C LEU A 540 -10.86 -23.96 1.82
N THR A 541 -11.57 -23.52 0.76
CA THR A 541 -12.89 -24.09 0.42
C THR A 541 -12.83 -25.45 -0.26
N ASP A 542 -11.72 -25.77 -0.94
CA ASP A 542 -11.52 -27.10 -1.55
C ASP A 542 -11.31 -28.18 -0.47
N THR A 543 -10.86 -27.81 0.72
CA THR A 543 -10.73 -28.76 1.82
C THR A 543 -12.10 -29.03 2.46
N ARG A 544 -12.38 -30.30 2.74
CA ARG A 544 -13.62 -30.73 3.38
C ARG A 544 -13.59 -30.68 4.92
N GLN A 545 -12.40 -30.65 5.50
CA GLN A 545 -12.25 -30.69 6.96
C GLN A 545 -12.59 -29.36 7.66
N LEU A 546 -12.50 -28.23 6.96
CA LEU A 546 -12.87 -26.95 7.54
C LEU A 546 -14.40 -26.79 7.52
N GLU A 547 -14.97 -26.54 8.71
CA GLU A 547 -16.40 -26.36 8.93
C GLU A 547 -16.84 -24.90 8.86
N SER A 548 -15.92 -23.99 9.14
CA SER A 548 -16.16 -22.53 9.12
C SER A 548 -14.90 -21.80 8.67
N ILE A 549 -15.07 -20.81 7.78
CA ILE A 549 -13.99 -20.02 7.21
C ILE A 549 -14.40 -18.56 7.29
N ASP A 550 -13.66 -17.77 8.04
CA ASP A 550 -13.80 -16.32 8.03
C ASP A 550 -12.81 -15.72 7.02
N VAL A 551 -13.29 -14.88 6.12
CA VAL A 551 -12.48 -14.15 5.12
C VAL A 551 -12.58 -12.67 5.41
N VAL A 552 -11.45 -12.04 5.73
CA VAL A 552 -11.34 -10.63 6.07
C VAL A 552 -10.55 -9.91 4.99
N ASP A 553 -11.15 -8.90 4.38
CA ASP A 553 -10.45 -8.00 3.44
C ASP A 553 -10.95 -6.57 3.63
N ILE A 554 -10.03 -5.63 3.57
CA ILE A 554 -10.32 -4.20 3.73
C ILE A 554 -11.06 -3.62 2.52
N SER A 555 -10.93 -4.26 1.35
CA SER A 555 -11.45 -3.80 0.07
C SER A 555 -12.71 -4.56 -0.35
N ARG A 556 -13.87 -3.91 -0.18
CA ARG A 556 -15.12 -4.46 -0.75
C ARG A 556 -15.04 -4.64 -2.27
N ASP A 557 -14.35 -3.74 -2.95
CA ASP A 557 -14.26 -3.78 -4.41
C ASP A 557 -13.48 -5.00 -4.92
N ILE A 558 -12.45 -5.47 -4.20
CA ILE A 558 -11.73 -6.71 -4.50
C ILE A 558 -12.67 -7.92 -4.31
N LEU A 559 -13.40 -7.98 -3.20
CA LEU A 559 -14.34 -9.06 -2.91
C LEU A 559 -15.49 -9.13 -3.94
N ASP A 560 -16.05 -7.99 -4.32
CA ASP A 560 -17.10 -7.90 -5.35
C ASP A 560 -16.61 -8.37 -6.72
N LEU A 561 -15.31 -8.13 -7.04
CA LEU A 561 -14.69 -8.55 -8.30
C LEU A 561 -14.15 -9.99 -8.28
N SER A 562 -14.33 -10.74 -7.19
CA SER A 562 -13.92 -12.15 -7.09
C SER A 562 -14.49 -13.04 -8.23
N THR A 563 -15.65 -12.68 -8.77
CA THR A 563 -16.28 -13.37 -9.91
C THR A 563 -15.51 -13.25 -11.23
N VAL A 564 -14.55 -12.35 -11.33
CA VAL A 564 -13.66 -12.23 -12.50
C VAL A 564 -12.75 -13.45 -12.60
N VAL A 565 -12.22 -13.91 -11.46
CA VAL A 565 -11.31 -15.07 -11.38
C VAL A 565 -12.10 -16.36 -11.20
N PHE A 566 -13.12 -16.36 -10.35
CA PHE A 566 -13.96 -17.51 -10.02
C PHE A 566 -15.42 -17.22 -10.35
N PRO A 567 -15.87 -17.49 -11.58
CA PRO A 567 -17.26 -17.25 -11.97
C PRO A 567 -18.21 -18.30 -11.40
N GLY A 568 -19.45 -17.91 -11.12
CA GLY A 568 -20.53 -18.83 -10.74
C GLY A 568 -20.29 -19.58 -9.43
N ALA A 569 -20.47 -20.88 -9.46
CA ALA A 569 -20.35 -21.76 -8.28
C ALA A 569 -18.89 -22.03 -7.87
N SER A 570 -17.91 -21.72 -8.73
CA SER A 570 -16.49 -21.88 -8.39
C SER A 570 -15.97 -20.79 -7.44
N ASN A 571 -16.78 -19.75 -7.17
CA ASN A 571 -16.38 -18.64 -6.32
C ASN A 571 -16.29 -19.08 -4.85
N PRO A 572 -15.11 -19.04 -4.22
CA PRO A 572 -14.93 -19.45 -2.83
C PRO A 572 -15.76 -18.62 -1.84
N LEU A 573 -16.08 -17.36 -2.17
CA LEU A 573 -16.89 -16.51 -1.29
C LEU A 573 -18.39 -16.90 -1.28
N ARG A 574 -18.82 -17.81 -2.15
CA ARG A 574 -20.17 -18.36 -2.18
C ARG A 574 -20.32 -19.71 -1.45
N ASP A 575 -19.21 -20.25 -0.96
CA ASP A 575 -19.24 -21.45 -0.15
C ASP A 575 -20.02 -21.17 1.15
N PRO A 576 -21.00 -22.00 1.54
CA PRO A 576 -21.85 -21.77 2.71
C PRO A 576 -21.08 -21.73 4.02
N ARG A 577 -19.87 -22.27 4.08
CA ARG A 577 -18.98 -22.22 5.24
C ARG A 577 -18.25 -20.88 5.39
N VAL A 578 -18.23 -20.04 4.32
CA VAL A 578 -17.49 -18.79 4.26
C VAL A 578 -18.32 -17.63 4.80
N ARG A 579 -17.74 -16.89 5.71
CA ARG A 579 -18.25 -15.60 6.18
C ARG A 579 -17.28 -14.50 5.77
N VAL A 580 -17.80 -13.51 5.06
CA VAL A 580 -17.01 -12.39 4.53
C VAL A 580 -17.13 -11.17 5.45
N HIS A 581 -15.99 -10.64 5.87
CA HIS A 581 -15.87 -9.42 6.66
C HIS A 581 -15.10 -8.36 5.89
N VAL A 582 -15.76 -7.21 5.64
CA VAL A 582 -15.12 -6.05 5.00
C VAL A 582 -14.56 -5.14 6.07
N GLU A 583 -13.36 -5.44 6.52
CA GLU A 583 -12.74 -4.76 7.66
C GLU A 583 -11.19 -4.86 7.58
N ASP A 584 -10.52 -3.98 8.34
CA ASP A 584 -9.09 -4.10 8.61
C ASP A 584 -8.79 -5.39 9.39
N GLY A 585 -7.80 -6.17 8.94
CA GLY A 585 -7.50 -7.49 9.50
C GLY A 585 -7.04 -7.43 10.96
N ARG A 586 -6.28 -6.39 11.34
CA ARG A 586 -5.84 -6.20 12.73
C ARG A 586 -7.02 -5.82 13.63
N PHE A 587 -7.83 -4.85 13.21
CA PHE A 587 -9.02 -4.44 13.96
C PHE A 587 -10.02 -5.60 14.10
N PHE A 588 -10.17 -6.43 13.06
CA PHE A 588 -11.01 -7.63 13.17
C PHE A 588 -10.50 -8.57 14.26
N LEU A 589 -9.21 -8.86 14.32
CA LEU A 589 -8.62 -9.69 15.37
C LEU A 589 -8.77 -9.04 16.75
N GLU A 590 -8.55 -7.73 16.88
CA GLU A 590 -8.72 -7.01 18.16
C GLU A 590 -10.15 -7.08 18.70
N THR A 591 -11.14 -7.16 17.81
CA THR A 591 -12.56 -7.07 18.16
C THR A 591 -13.31 -8.39 18.08
N THR A 592 -12.76 -9.43 17.47
CA THR A 592 -13.39 -10.75 17.45
C THR A 592 -13.10 -11.55 18.71
N GLY A 593 -14.11 -12.19 19.27
CA GLY A 593 -13.92 -13.16 20.35
C GLY A 593 -13.61 -14.59 19.86
N GLN A 594 -13.40 -14.76 18.55
CA GLN A 594 -13.22 -16.08 17.94
C GLN A 594 -11.77 -16.54 18.02
N ARG A 595 -11.56 -17.86 18.13
CA ARG A 595 -10.25 -18.51 17.99
C ARG A 595 -10.29 -19.51 16.85
N TYR A 596 -9.16 -19.69 16.20
CA TYR A 596 -9.03 -20.44 14.95
C TYR A 596 -8.03 -21.57 15.05
N ASP A 597 -8.27 -22.64 14.31
CA ASP A 597 -7.34 -23.76 14.17
C ASP A 597 -6.28 -23.47 13.09
N LEU A 598 -6.65 -22.59 12.13
CA LEU A 598 -5.77 -22.09 11.08
C LEU A 598 -5.99 -20.60 10.89
N ILE A 599 -4.92 -19.82 11.00
CA ILE A 599 -4.90 -18.42 10.54
C ILE A 599 -3.89 -18.34 9.38
N THR A 600 -4.33 -17.86 8.23
CA THR A 600 -3.45 -17.60 7.08
C THR A 600 -3.60 -16.17 6.62
N ALA A 601 -2.49 -15.50 6.33
CA ALA A 601 -2.50 -14.09 5.98
C ALA A 601 -1.50 -13.75 4.87
N GLU A 602 -2.00 -12.97 3.90
CA GLU A 602 -1.24 -12.47 2.77
C GLU A 602 -1.44 -10.95 2.64
N PRO A 603 -1.04 -10.16 3.66
CA PRO A 603 -1.22 -8.72 3.57
C PRO A 603 -0.41 -8.13 2.41
N PRO A 604 -0.75 -6.90 1.96
CA PRO A 604 0.07 -6.19 0.97
C PRO A 604 1.53 -6.04 1.42
N PRO A 605 2.45 -5.69 0.48
CA PRO A 605 3.86 -5.49 0.82
C PRO A 605 4.06 -4.52 1.99
N PRO A 606 4.95 -4.82 2.95
CA PRO A 606 5.09 -4.07 4.21
C PRO A 606 5.52 -2.62 4.04
N ARG A 607 6.04 -2.22 2.86
CA ARG A 607 6.40 -0.83 2.53
C ARG A 607 5.21 0.10 2.32
N GLY A 608 4.03 -0.44 2.06
CA GLY A 608 2.81 0.35 1.92
C GLY A 608 2.52 1.14 3.20
N SER A 609 2.02 2.36 3.05
CA SER A 609 1.66 3.20 4.21
C SER A 609 0.66 2.49 5.11
N GLY A 610 0.99 2.33 6.39
CA GLY A 610 0.17 1.64 7.38
C GLY A 610 0.24 0.10 7.33
N ILE A 611 0.84 -0.50 6.30
CA ILE A 611 0.90 -1.97 6.15
C ILE A 611 1.92 -2.60 7.11
N ALA A 612 2.99 -1.87 7.48
CA ALA A 612 3.97 -2.35 8.47
C ALA A 612 3.32 -2.81 9.79
N ASN A 613 2.17 -2.25 10.15
CA ASN A 613 1.40 -2.62 11.33
C ASN A 613 0.85 -4.06 11.29
N LEU A 614 0.78 -4.67 10.10
CA LEU A 614 0.41 -6.08 9.91
C LEU A 614 1.62 -7.02 9.95
N TYR A 615 2.83 -6.49 10.15
CA TYR A 615 4.08 -7.26 10.27
C TYR A 615 4.80 -7.00 11.60
N SER A 616 4.16 -6.27 12.53
CA SER A 616 4.73 -5.97 13.84
C SER A 616 4.62 -7.14 14.83
N ARG A 617 5.55 -7.18 15.80
CA ARG A 617 5.53 -8.16 16.89
C ARG A 617 4.18 -8.18 17.61
N GLU A 618 3.60 -7.02 17.89
CA GLU A 618 2.31 -6.88 18.57
C GLU A 618 1.16 -7.49 17.74
N TYR A 619 1.21 -7.36 16.43
CA TYR A 619 0.22 -7.99 15.56
C TYR A 619 0.40 -9.52 15.50
N PHE A 620 1.62 -10.01 15.44
CA PHE A 620 1.89 -11.45 15.50
C PHE A 620 1.49 -12.04 16.87
N GLN A 621 1.67 -11.30 17.95
CA GLN A 621 1.15 -11.70 19.27
C GLN A 621 -0.39 -11.78 19.26
N LEU A 622 -1.06 -10.83 18.64
CA LEU A 622 -2.51 -10.84 18.47
C LEU A 622 -2.98 -12.06 17.68
N ILE A 623 -2.28 -12.44 16.61
CA ILE A 623 -2.53 -13.67 15.87
C ILE A 623 -2.37 -14.90 16.80
N TYR A 624 -1.26 -14.99 17.54
CA TYR A 624 -1.02 -16.10 18.47
C TYR A 624 -2.14 -16.24 19.50
N ASP A 625 -2.63 -15.14 20.07
CA ASP A 625 -3.69 -15.14 21.06
C ASP A 625 -5.05 -15.64 20.51
N HIS A 626 -5.24 -15.51 19.18
CA HIS A 626 -6.43 -15.99 18.47
C HIS A 626 -6.27 -17.40 17.89
N LEU A 627 -5.12 -18.05 18.05
CA LEU A 627 -4.99 -19.47 17.77
C LEU A 627 -5.59 -20.29 18.91
N ARG A 628 -6.22 -21.42 18.56
CA ARG A 628 -6.56 -22.48 19.50
C ARG A 628 -5.33 -23.28 19.85
N ASP A 629 -5.39 -24.06 20.93
CA ASP A 629 -4.30 -24.98 21.27
C ASP A 629 -4.12 -26.02 20.16
N GLY A 630 -2.90 -26.13 19.63
CA GLY A 630 -2.58 -26.89 18.42
C GLY A 630 -2.89 -26.14 17.11
N GLY A 631 -3.38 -24.91 17.19
CA GLY A 631 -3.64 -24.06 16.04
C GLY A 631 -2.36 -23.61 15.34
N VAL A 632 -2.47 -23.32 14.06
CA VAL A 632 -1.36 -23.05 13.15
C VAL A 632 -1.56 -21.68 12.50
N VAL A 633 -0.48 -20.91 12.35
CA VAL A 633 -0.45 -19.73 11.50
C VAL A 633 0.51 -19.92 10.35
N THR A 634 0.12 -19.45 9.15
CA THR A 634 0.97 -19.28 7.97
C THR A 634 0.89 -17.84 7.51
N TYR A 635 2.05 -17.26 7.20
CA TYR A 635 2.16 -15.83 6.95
C TYR A 635 3.11 -15.53 5.79
N TRP A 636 2.67 -14.70 4.86
CA TRP A 636 3.45 -14.31 3.70
C TRP A 636 4.64 -13.42 4.05
N LEU A 637 5.81 -13.75 3.50
CA LEU A 637 7.04 -12.98 3.65
C LEU A 637 7.68 -12.73 2.27
N PRO A 638 7.46 -11.57 1.65
CA PRO A 638 8.00 -11.24 0.33
C PRO A 638 9.46 -10.79 0.41
N ILE A 639 10.38 -11.73 0.56
CA ILE A 639 11.80 -11.47 0.80
C ILE A 639 12.43 -10.62 -0.31
N TYR A 640 12.03 -10.82 -1.57
CA TYR A 640 12.54 -10.04 -2.71
C TYR A 640 12.26 -8.54 -2.63
N GLN A 641 11.35 -8.12 -1.77
CA GLN A 641 11.00 -6.72 -1.54
C GLN A 641 11.68 -6.12 -0.31
N LEU A 642 12.46 -6.90 0.44
CA LEU A 642 12.97 -6.53 1.75
C LEU A 642 14.48 -6.38 1.74
N HIS A 643 14.99 -5.34 2.40
CA HIS A 643 16.38 -5.29 2.81
C HIS A 643 16.66 -6.36 3.87
N GLN A 644 17.93 -6.77 3.99
CA GLN A 644 18.32 -7.75 5.00
C GLN A 644 17.85 -7.37 6.40
N SER A 645 18.04 -6.13 6.81
CA SER A 645 17.62 -5.63 8.12
C SER A 645 16.10 -5.67 8.32
N GLU A 646 15.33 -5.44 7.26
CA GLU A 646 13.87 -5.47 7.28
C GLU A 646 13.35 -6.91 7.43
N GLY A 647 13.89 -7.83 6.63
CA GLY A 647 13.58 -9.25 6.75
C GLY A 647 13.92 -9.80 8.13
N GLN A 648 15.09 -9.45 8.67
CA GLN A 648 15.48 -9.80 10.04
C GLN A 648 14.53 -9.22 11.10
N ALA A 649 14.10 -7.96 10.96
CA ALA A 649 13.19 -7.32 11.91
C ALA A 649 11.80 -7.97 11.92
N ILE A 650 11.26 -8.34 10.75
CA ILE A 650 9.98 -9.05 10.63
C ILE A 650 10.09 -10.46 11.22
N ILE A 651 11.10 -11.23 10.81
CA ILE A 651 11.32 -12.59 11.32
C ILE A 651 11.50 -12.56 12.83
N ARG A 652 12.28 -11.62 13.36
CA ARG A 652 12.46 -11.45 14.80
C ARG A 652 11.14 -11.16 15.50
N GLY A 653 10.32 -10.23 14.97
CA GLY A 653 9.00 -9.92 15.55
C GLY A 653 8.05 -11.10 15.53
N PHE A 654 8.09 -11.93 14.48
CA PHE A 654 7.30 -13.15 14.38
C PHE A 654 7.75 -14.20 15.40
N CYS A 655 9.06 -14.44 15.51
CA CYS A 655 9.62 -15.45 16.43
C CYS A 655 9.52 -15.02 17.91
N ASP A 656 9.52 -13.72 18.21
CA ASP A 656 9.26 -13.24 19.57
C ASP A 656 7.80 -13.51 20.00
N ALA A 657 6.86 -13.55 19.07
CA ALA A 657 5.45 -13.86 19.34
C ALA A 657 5.14 -15.37 19.28
N LEU A 658 5.83 -16.11 18.40
CA LEU A 658 5.61 -17.53 18.18
C LEU A 658 6.94 -18.29 18.45
N PRO A 659 7.10 -18.88 19.64
CA PRO A 659 8.37 -19.50 20.06
C PRO A 659 8.85 -20.66 19.17
N ASP A 660 7.93 -21.33 18.46
CA ASP A 660 8.21 -22.42 17.52
C ASP A 660 8.18 -21.96 16.06
N CYS A 661 8.50 -20.69 15.82
CA CYS A 661 8.52 -20.12 14.47
C CYS A 661 9.40 -20.94 13.51
N SER A 662 9.01 -20.96 12.24
CA SER A 662 9.75 -21.63 11.18
C SER A 662 9.58 -20.89 9.85
N LEU A 663 10.51 -21.15 8.93
CA LEU A 663 10.56 -20.50 7.62
C LEU A 663 10.57 -21.54 6.51
N TRP A 664 9.76 -21.32 5.47
CA TRP A 664 9.51 -22.26 4.39
C TRP A 664 9.54 -21.53 3.05
N ALA A 665 10.07 -22.18 2.01
CA ALA A 665 10.06 -21.67 0.66
C ALA A 665 8.70 -21.92 -0.01
N GLY A 666 8.14 -20.90 -0.66
CA GLY A 666 6.91 -21.05 -1.44
C GLY A 666 7.21 -21.19 -2.94
N ALA A 667 7.56 -20.07 -3.58
CA ALA A 667 8.01 -20.04 -4.97
C ALA A 667 9.01 -18.90 -5.16
N GLY A 668 10.24 -19.20 -5.57
CA GLY A 668 11.29 -18.21 -5.66
C GLY A 668 11.62 -17.57 -4.31
N LEU A 669 11.44 -16.27 -4.20
CA LEU A 669 11.64 -15.50 -2.96
C LEU A 669 10.31 -15.10 -2.27
N GLU A 670 9.23 -15.80 -2.58
CA GLU A 670 7.96 -15.75 -1.86
C GLU A 670 8.02 -16.80 -0.74
N TRP A 671 8.35 -16.36 0.48
CA TRP A 671 8.53 -17.25 1.60
C TRP A 671 7.33 -17.25 2.54
N MET A 672 7.26 -18.27 3.38
CA MET A 672 6.22 -18.45 4.38
C MET A 672 6.84 -18.52 5.77
N LEU A 673 6.44 -17.63 6.65
CA LEU A 673 6.59 -17.82 8.10
C LEU A 673 5.47 -18.74 8.59
N ALA A 674 5.80 -19.70 9.40
CA ALA A 674 4.85 -20.58 10.04
C ALA A 674 5.17 -20.75 11.53
N GLY A 675 4.14 -20.92 12.34
CA GLY A 675 4.25 -21.16 13.76
C GLY A 675 2.99 -21.83 14.31
N THR A 676 3.08 -22.39 15.51
CA THR A 676 1.95 -23.07 16.13
C THR A 676 1.71 -22.57 17.55
N ARG A 677 0.53 -22.82 18.07
CA ARG A 677 0.24 -22.67 19.49
C ARG A 677 0.22 -24.03 20.16
N GLY A 678 1.39 -24.52 20.56
CA GLY A 678 1.51 -25.82 21.24
C GLY A 678 1.29 -27.00 20.29
N ALA A 679 2.27 -27.27 19.43
CA ALA A 679 2.23 -28.41 18.51
C ALA A 679 1.96 -29.74 19.22
N ARG A 680 1.07 -30.57 18.65
CA ARG A 680 0.60 -31.82 19.29
C ARG A 680 1.39 -33.07 18.90
N GLY A 681 2.71 -32.98 18.77
CA GLY A 681 3.58 -34.11 18.46
C GLY A 681 3.49 -34.55 16.99
N PRO A 682 4.27 -35.58 16.59
CA PRO A 682 4.28 -36.01 15.20
C PRO A 682 2.90 -36.48 14.74
N VAL A 683 2.44 -35.93 13.63
CA VAL A 683 1.21 -36.39 12.98
C VAL A 683 1.44 -37.77 12.37
N PRO A 684 0.51 -38.73 12.51
CA PRO A 684 0.60 -40.02 11.79
C PRO A 684 0.68 -39.78 10.28
N GLU A 685 1.58 -40.50 9.60
CA GLU A 685 1.84 -40.28 8.16
C GLU A 685 0.58 -40.42 7.31
N GLU A 686 -0.30 -41.34 7.66
CA GLU A 686 -1.57 -41.51 6.93
C GLU A 686 -2.45 -40.25 6.97
N ARG A 687 -2.49 -39.60 8.12
CA ARG A 687 -3.27 -38.36 8.32
C ARG A 687 -2.57 -37.17 7.68
N PHE A 688 -1.25 -37.06 7.84
CA PHE A 688 -0.44 -36.05 7.20
C PHE A 688 -0.64 -36.05 5.66
N SER A 689 -0.59 -37.23 5.06
CA SER A 689 -0.69 -37.43 3.63
C SER A 689 -2.11 -37.55 3.09
N ALA A 690 -3.15 -37.38 3.92
CA ALA A 690 -4.55 -37.54 3.53
C ALA A 690 -4.95 -36.62 2.38
N GLN A 691 -4.43 -35.41 2.32
CA GLN A 691 -4.74 -34.43 1.28
C GLN A 691 -4.35 -34.90 -0.13
N TRP A 692 -3.26 -35.68 -0.28
CA TRP A 692 -2.84 -36.20 -1.59
C TRP A 692 -3.76 -37.28 -2.13
N ARG A 693 -4.59 -37.90 -1.28
CA ARG A 693 -5.60 -38.89 -1.64
C ARG A 693 -6.99 -38.28 -1.79
N ASP A 694 -7.16 -37.02 -1.40
CA ASP A 694 -8.45 -36.32 -1.58
C ASP A 694 -8.72 -36.07 -3.07
N PRO A 695 -9.92 -36.38 -3.59
CA PRO A 695 -10.24 -36.25 -5.01
C PRO A 695 -10.31 -34.79 -5.51
N VAL A 696 -10.40 -33.81 -4.60
CA VAL A 696 -10.41 -32.37 -4.93
C VAL A 696 -9.03 -31.75 -4.67
N VAL A 697 -8.48 -31.97 -3.49
CA VAL A 697 -7.21 -31.34 -3.06
C VAL A 697 -6.01 -32.00 -3.75
N GLY A 698 -6.00 -33.33 -3.92
CA GLY A 698 -4.87 -34.04 -4.53
C GLY A 698 -4.49 -33.50 -5.92
N PRO A 699 -5.42 -33.39 -6.86
CA PRO A 699 -5.14 -32.77 -8.17
C PRO A 699 -4.64 -31.32 -8.10
N GLU A 700 -5.09 -30.55 -7.11
CA GLU A 700 -4.64 -29.17 -6.90
C GLU A 700 -3.22 -29.10 -6.32
N LEU A 701 -2.84 -30.05 -5.45
CA LEU A 701 -1.45 -30.22 -4.97
C LEU A 701 -0.51 -30.53 -6.15
N VAL A 702 -0.90 -31.49 -7.01
CA VAL A 702 -0.14 -31.83 -8.23
C VAL A 702 -0.02 -30.59 -9.15
N ALA A 703 -1.10 -29.85 -9.33
CA ALA A 703 -1.13 -28.66 -10.20
C ALA A 703 -0.16 -27.55 -9.74
N VAL A 704 0.20 -27.52 -8.46
CA VAL A 704 1.18 -26.57 -7.90
C VAL A 704 2.54 -27.23 -7.63
N GLY A 705 2.79 -28.44 -8.12
CA GLY A 705 4.08 -29.12 -8.04
C GLY A 705 4.37 -29.79 -6.71
N LEU A 706 3.35 -29.99 -5.87
CA LEU A 706 3.42 -30.75 -4.63
C LEU A 706 2.83 -32.17 -4.86
N GLU A 707 3.46 -32.95 -5.75
CA GLU A 707 2.95 -34.27 -6.15
C GLU A 707 3.05 -35.30 -5.04
N ARG A 708 3.97 -35.09 -4.11
CA ARG A 708 4.24 -36.01 -2.99
C ARG A 708 4.34 -35.28 -1.67
N PRO A 709 3.91 -35.94 -0.56
CA PRO A 709 4.02 -35.35 0.77
C PRO A 709 5.44 -34.94 1.16
N GLU A 710 6.45 -35.67 0.67
CA GLU A 710 7.86 -35.43 0.89
C GLU A 710 8.29 -34.03 0.41
N GLN A 711 7.72 -33.55 -0.71
CA GLN A 711 8.05 -32.24 -1.27
C GLN A 711 7.65 -31.09 -0.34
N LEU A 712 6.56 -31.24 0.44
CA LEU A 712 6.15 -30.23 1.41
C LEU A 712 7.22 -30.03 2.49
N GLY A 713 7.84 -31.10 2.99
CA GLY A 713 8.94 -30.99 3.94
C GLY A 713 10.22 -30.41 3.32
N ALA A 714 10.46 -30.68 2.04
CA ALA A 714 11.63 -30.19 1.31
C ALA A 714 11.57 -28.66 1.04
N THR A 715 10.43 -28.01 1.27
CA THR A 715 10.34 -26.53 1.25
C THR A 715 10.92 -25.86 2.51
N PHE A 716 11.33 -26.62 3.53
CA PHE A 716 11.89 -26.10 4.78
C PHE A 716 13.17 -25.29 4.56
N ILE A 717 13.26 -24.13 5.24
CA ILE A 717 14.44 -23.27 5.24
C ILE A 717 15.11 -23.28 6.62
N ALA A 718 14.35 -22.96 7.67
CA ALA A 718 14.90 -22.83 9.03
C ALA A 718 13.82 -22.97 10.11
N ASP A 719 14.23 -23.38 11.30
CA ASP A 719 13.44 -23.36 12.52
C ASP A 719 13.79 -22.18 13.43
N ALA A 720 13.09 -22.08 14.57
CA ALA A 720 13.27 -21.00 15.54
C ALA A 720 14.72 -20.85 16.03
N GLN A 721 15.46 -21.95 16.22
CA GLN A 721 16.86 -21.89 16.64
C GLN A 721 17.70 -21.19 15.58
N THR A 722 17.64 -21.64 14.34
CA THR A 722 18.38 -21.06 13.22
C THR A 722 17.97 -19.61 12.95
N LEU A 723 16.65 -19.31 13.00
CA LEU A 723 16.12 -17.97 12.82
C LEU A 723 16.58 -17.01 13.92
N GLY A 724 16.66 -17.49 15.17
CA GLY A 724 17.21 -16.74 16.29
C GLY A 724 18.70 -16.40 16.11
N GLU A 725 19.46 -17.29 15.49
CA GLU A 725 20.87 -17.03 15.12
C GLU A 725 20.97 -16.02 13.99
N TRP A 726 20.18 -16.16 12.93
CA TRP A 726 20.18 -15.25 11.77
C TRP A 726 19.72 -13.84 12.12
N THR A 727 18.84 -13.69 13.10
CA THR A 727 18.28 -12.40 13.54
C THR A 727 18.96 -11.86 14.79
N ARG A 728 20.07 -12.45 15.23
CA ARG A 728 20.80 -12.05 16.44
C ARG A 728 21.23 -10.59 16.36
N GLY A 729 20.78 -9.79 17.35
CA GLY A 729 21.05 -8.37 17.41
C GLY A 729 20.14 -7.48 16.56
N ALA A 730 19.29 -8.05 15.71
CA ALA A 730 18.30 -7.28 14.98
C ALA A 730 17.13 -6.90 15.91
N PRO A 731 16.73 -5.62 15.96
CA PRO A 731 15.53 -5.24 16.69
C PRO A 731 14.28 -5.74 15.96
N PRO A 732 13.24 -6.23 16.68
CA PRO A 732 12.00 -6.63 16.04
C PRO A 732 11.29 -5.45 15.38
N LEU A 733 10.54 -5.68 14.32
CA LEU A 733 9.56 -4.71 13.86
C LEU A 733 8.45 -4.61 14.90
N ASP A 734 8.25 -3.45 15.47
CA ASP A 734 7.24 -3.19 16.50
C ASP A 734 6.37 -1.97 16.13
N ASP A 735 5.23 -1.80 16.82
CA ASP A 735 4.28 -0.71 16.56
C ASP A 735 4.89 0.67 16.81
N ASP A 736 5.87 0.78 17.70
CA ASP A 736 6.51 2.06 18.00
C ASP A 736 7.50 2.49 16.91
N HIS A 737 8.10 1.54 16.20
CA HIS A 737 9.11 1.79 15.17
C HIS A 737 8.70 1.21 13.79
N PRO A 738 7.58 1.65 13.20
CA PRO A 738 7.11 1.13 11.90
C PRO A 738 8.09 1.46 10.76
N ASN A 739 8.90 2.50 10.90
CA ASN A 739 9.88 2.94 9.91
C ASN A 739 11.18 2.08 9.91
N ARG A 740 11.22 0.94 10.63
CA ARG A 740 12.21 -0.11 10.39
C ARG A 740 12.03 -0.75 9.02
N ILE A 741 10.84 -0.62 8.43
CA ILE A 741 10.64 -0.87 6.99
C ILE A 741 10.95 0.41 6.24
N LEU A 742 12.00 0.38 5.42
CA LEU A 742 12.46 1.53 4.67
C LEU A 742 11.52 1.82 3.49
N SER A 743 11.30 3.08 3.21
CA SER A 743 10.51 3.50 2.03
C SER A 743 11.25 3.29 0.70
N ARG A 744 12.52 2.94 0.76
CA ARG A 744 13.39 2.72 -0.41
C ARG A 744 13.42 1.22 -0.76
N PRO A 745 13.16 0.83 -2.01
CA PRO A 745 13.28 -0.57 -2.41
C PRO A 745 14.75 -1.03 -2.35
N PRO A 746 15.00 -2.35 -2.08
CA PRO A 746 16.34 -2.90 -2.08
C PRO A 746 16.96 -2.80 -3.48
N SER A 747 18.29 -2.71 -3.54
CA SER A 747 19.00 -3.01 -4.77
C SER A 747 18.96 -4.53 -4.95
N MET A 748 18.33 -5.00 -6.05
CA MET A 748 17.97 -6.41 -6.24
C MET A 748 19.14 -7.39 -6.06
N SER A 749 20.32 -7.08 -6.57
CA SER A 749 21.40 -8.07 -6.69
C SER A 749 22.06 -8.52 -5.38
N PRO A 750 22.53 -7.63 -4.47
CA PRO A 750 23.15 -8.07 -3.21
C PRO A 750 22.17 -8.71 -2.22
N GLU A 751 20.98 -8.15 -2.12
CA GLU A 751 19.95 -8.63 -1.20
C GLU A 751 19.40 -9.99 -1.65
N GLU A 752 19.20 -10.17 -2.94
CA GLU A 752 18.78 -11.43 -3.52
C GLU A 752 19.82 -12.55 -3.27
N ALA A 753 21.09 -12.27 -3.46
CA ALA A 753 22.16 -13.25 -3.19
C ALA A 753 22.19 -13.65 -1.71
N TYR A 754 21.98 -12.70 -0.80
CA TYR A 754 21.91 -12.97 0.64
C TYR A 754 20.76 -13.92 0.98
N TYR A 755 19.54 -13.63 0.53
CA TYR A 755 18.39 -14.48 0.82
C TYR A 755 18.49 -15.85 0.14
N ARG A 756 18.99 -15.91 -1.09
CA ARG A 756 19.22 -17.19 -1.76
C ARG A 756 20.20 -18.09 -0.99
N SER A 757 21.20 -17.52 -0.29
CA SER A 757 22.10 -18.30 0.55
C SER A 757 21.39 -18.94 1.74
N TRP A 758 20.33 -18.34 2.25
CA TRP A 758 19.50 -18.94 3.32
C TRP A 758 18.68 -20.14 2.80
N GLY A 759 18.19 -20.04 1.57
CA GLY A 759 17.39 -21.06 0.89
C GLY A 759 18.22 -22.16 0.24
N ASP A 760 19.56 -22.18 0.37
CA ASP A 760 20.42 -23.20 -0.23
C ASP A 760 19.97 -24.62 0.15
N ALA A 761 19.65 -25.45 -0.86
CA ALA A 761 18.99 -26.72 -0.64
C ALA A 761 19.83 -27.74 0.16
N PRO A 762 21.14 -27.94 -0.07
CA PRO A 762 21.99 -28.78 0.78
C PRO A 762 22.01 -28.32 2.25
N ALA A 763 22.16 -27.02 2.50
CA ALA A 763 22.17 -26.48 3.85
C ALA A 763 20.79 -26.60 4.53
N ALA A 764 19.71 -26.35 3.78
CA ALA A 764 18.33 -26.52 4.27
C ALA A 764 18.03 -27.98 4.62
N ARG A 765 18.47 -28.95 3.80
CA ARG A 765 18.38 -30.38 4.08
C ARG A 765 19.06 -30.73 5.41
N GLN A 766 20.28 -30.25 5.63
CA GLN A 766 21.03 -30.50 6.89
C GLN A 766 20.28 -29.93 8.10
N ARG A 767 19.76 -28.68 7.98
CA ARG A 767 18.95 -28.06 9.04
C ARG A 767 17.66 -28.85 9.29
N PHE A 768 16.96 -29.31 8.25
CA PHE A 768 15.76 -30.13 8.38
C PHE A 768 16.02 -31.43 9.15
N ALA A 769 17.07 -32.15 8.80
CA ALA A 769 17.45 -33.41 9.46
C ALA A 769 17.77 -33.21 10.95
N SER A 770 18.41 -32.10 11.32
CA SER A 770 18.81 -31.79 12.70
C SER A 770 17.73 -31.03 13.50
N SER A 771 16.68 -30.47 12.88
CA SER A 771 15.68 -29.63 13.54
C SER A 771 14.86 -30.40 14.59
N ALA A 772 14.80 -29.86 15.80
CA ALA A 772 13.93 -30.37 16.86
C ALA A 772 12.46 -30.12 16.55
N PHE A 773 12.14 -28.96 15.95
CA PHE A 773 10.81 -28.61 15.49
C PHE A 773 10.27 -29.62 14.48
N VAL A 774 11.07 -29.95 13.46
CA VAL A 774 10.69 -30.94 12.45
C VAL A 774 10.51 -32.33 13.09
N ARG A 775 11.39 -32.75 14.01
CA ARG A 775 11.22 -34.05 14.73
C ARG A 775 9.94 -34.09 15.55
N GLY A 776 9.51 -32.94 16.09
CA GLY A 776 8.29 -32.84 16.89
C GLY A 776 6.98 -32.82 16.07
N LEU A 777 7.04 -32.46 14.79
CA LEU A 777 5.85 -32.27 13.95
C LEU A 777 5.74 -33.30 12.83
N TRP A 778 6.84 -33.68 12.18
CA TRP A 778 6.86 -34.49 10.97
C TRP A 778 6.84 -36.00 11.27
N PRO A 779 6.04 -36.78 10.50
CA PRO A 779 6.11 -38.26 10.60
C PRO A 779 7.53 -38.77 10.38
N SER A 780 8.00 -39.67 11.22
CA SER A 780 9.41 -40.08 11.23
C SER A 780 9.89 -40.72 9.91
N GLN A 781 9.09 -41.61 9.33
CA GLN A 781 9.42 -42.23 8.05
C GLN A 781 9.36 -41.24 6.88
N LEU A 782 8.35 -40.39 6.86
CA LEU A 782 8.20 -39.33 5.83
C LEU A 782 9.38 -38.35 5.90
N ARG A 783 9.83 -37.99 7.12
CA ARG A 783 10.96 -37.08 7.32
C ARG A 783 12.23 -37.62 6.64
N GLN A 784 12.51 -38.90 6.81
CA GLN A 784 13.68 -39.52 6.21
C GLN A 784 13.62 -39.50 4.68
N ARG A 785 12.47 -39.83 4.10
CA ARG A 785 12.29 -39.76 2.64
C ARG A 785 12.28 -38.35 2.08
N THR A 786 11.87 -37.36 2.88
CA THR A 786 11.88 -35.93 2.48
C THR A 786 13.28 -35.44 2.10
N GLU A 787 14.34 -35.99 2.74
CA GLU A 787 15.71 -35.53 2.49
C GLU A 787 16.14 -35.66 1.02
N ASP A 788 15.61 -36.64 0.30
CA ASP A 788 15.94 -36.88 -1.10
C ASP A 788 15.28 -35.86 -2.06
N TYR A 789 14.30 -35.09 -1.57
CA TYR A 789 13.56 -34.14 -2.39
C TYR A 789 14.08 -32.70 -2.33
N PHE A 790 15.00 -32.36 -1.42
CA PHE A 790 15.50 -30.98 -1.26
C PHE A 790 16.11 -30.40 -2.52
N GLU A 791 16.91 -31.17 -3.25
CA GLU A 791 17.49 -30.69 -4.50
C GLU A 791 16.42 -30.46 -5.55
N MET A 792 15.48 -31.40 -5.69
CA MET A 792 14.40 -31.31 -6.67
C MET A 792 13.44 -30.16 -6.35
N GLU A 793 13.09 -30.00 -5.08
CA GLU A 793 12.24 -28.91 -4.63
C GLU A 793 12.92 -27.55 -4.76
N GLY A 794 14.23 -27.48 -4.46
CA GLY A 794 15.04 -26.30 -4.68
C GLY A 794 15.09 -25.85 -6.14
N ILE A 795 15.02 -26.76 -7.08
CA ILE A 795 14.89 -26.44 -8.51
C ILE A 795 13.47 -25.91 -8.81
N LEU A 796 12.45 -26.57 -8.30
CA LEU A 796 11.05 -26.24 -8.60
C LEU A 796 10.63 -24.88 -8.05
N ASP A 797 11.12 -24.51 -6.88
CA ASP A 797 10.84 -23.22 -6.25
C ASP A 797 11.91 -22.14 -6.51
N ASP A 798 12.78 -22.37 -7.48
CA ASP A 798 13.85 -21.46 -7.90
C ASP A 798 14.83 -21.05 -6.78
N ARG A 799 15.05 -21.91 -5.79
CA ARG A 799 16.07 -21.68 -4.75
C ARG A 799 17.49 -21.89 -5.27
N HIS A 800 17.67 -22.74 -6.26
CA HIS A 800 18.93 -22.90 -6.95
C HIS A 800 19.11 -21.83 -8.01
N ILE A 801 20.35 -21.41 -8.20
CA ILE A 801 20.74 -20.50 -9.27
C ILE A 801 20.72 -21.30 -10.58
N TRP A 802 19.57 -21.37 -11.21
CA TRP A 802 19.32 -21.97 -12.53
C TRP A 802 20.38 -21.61 -13.58
N HIS A 803 20.68 -20.33 -13.64
CA HIS A 803 21.60 -19.76 -14.60
C HIS A 803 23.03 -20.33 -14.54
N ARG A 804 23.31 -21.21 -13.58
CA ARG A 804 24.61 -21.90 -13.47
C ARG A 804 24.53 -23.38 -13.82
N ARG A 805 23.34 -23.95 -14.04
CA ARG A 805 23.15 -25.35 -14.45
C ARG A 805 22.56 -25.41 -15.85
N ASN A 806 23.01 -26.34 -16.67
CA ASN A 806 22.40 -26.61 -17.95
C ASN A 806 21.00 -27.24 -17.74
N PRO A 807 19.90 -26.61 -18.22
CA PRO A 807 18.56 -27.13 -18.04
C PRO A 807 18.35 -28.51 -18.66
N ILE A 808 18.98 -28.81 -19.77
CA ILE A 808 18.90 -30.14 -20.43
C ILE A 808 19.57 -31.19 -19.56
N GLU A 809 20.75 -30.92 -18.99
CA GLU A 809 21.41 -31.79 -18.02
C GLU A 809 20.54 -32.02 -16.78
N THR A 810 19.96 -30.94 -16.28
CA THR A 810 19.06 -31.01 -15.12
C THR A 810 17.81 -31.80 -15.46
N LEU A 811 17.19 -31.57 -16.61
CA LEU A 811 16.01 -32.29 -17.09
C LEU A 811 16.31 -33.80 -17.25
N HIS A 812 17.44 -34.14 -17.86
CA HIS A 812 17.91 -35.55 -17.95
C HIS A 812 18.04 -36.19 -16.57
N ALA A 813 18.73 -35.51 -15.65
CA ALA A 813 18.89 -36.01 -14.29
C ALA A 813 17.56 -36.21 -13.55
N VAL A 814 16.61 -35.29 -13.71
CA VAL A 814 15.26 -35.39 -13.12
C VAL A 814 14.50 -36.55 -13.75
N LEU A 815 14.52 -36.71 -15.06
CA LEU A 815 13.82 -37.78 -15.76
C LEU A 815 14.33 -39.19 -15.40
N THR A 816 15.65 -39.32 -15.13
CA THR A 816 16.30 -40.60 -14.81
C THR A 816 16.25 -40.93 -13.32
N ARG A 817 16.25 -39.93 -12.42
CA ARG A 817 16.42 -40.13 -10.98
C ARG A 817 15.14 -39.88 -10.16
N SER A 818 14.10 -39.34 -10.75
CA SER A 818 12.90 -38.91 -10.06
C SER A 818 11.64 -39.42 -10.78
N SER A 819 10.55 -39.62 -10.04
CA SER A 819 9.22 -39.92 -10.61
C SER A 819 8.32 -38.71 -10.74
N LEU A 820 8.83 -37.51 -10.39
CA LEU A 820 8.07 -36.26 -10.46
C LEU A 820 7.73 -35.92 -11.91
N ARG A 821 6.51 -35.39 -12.12
CA ARG A 821 5.99 -35.02 -13.45
C ARG A 821 6.00 -33.49 -13.65
N THR A 822 5.66 -32.75 -12.61
CA THR A 822 5.55 -31.27 -12.71
C THR A 822 6.93 -30.63 -12.88
N LEU A 823 7.98 -31.16 -12.21
CA LEU A 823 9.31 -30.59 -12.32
C LEU A 823 9.86 -30.63 -13.77
N PRO A 824 9.79 -31.76 -14.50
CA PRO A 824 10.13 -31.74 -15.93
C PRO A 824 9.32 -30.74 -16.74
N GLN A 825 8.00 -30.58 -16.46
CA GLN A 825 7.15 -29.60 -17.15
C GLN A 825 7.67 -28.18 -16.96
N VAL A 826 7.92 -27.80 -15.73
CA VAL A 826 8.45 -26.46 -15.40
C VAL A 826 9.80 -26.24 -16.07
N LEU A 827 10.67 -27.26 -16.08
CA LEU A 827 11.98 -27.21 -16.75
C LEU A 827 11.89 -27.01 -18.27
N MET A 828 10.83 -27.48 -18.88
CA MET A 828 10.57 -27.26 -20.32
C MET A 828 9.80 -25.97 -20.61
N GLY A 829 9.61 -25.09 -19.61
CA GLY A 829 8.82 -23.86 -19.75
C GLY A 829 7.33 -24.09 -19.94
N THR A 830 6.80 -25.25 -19.50
CA THR A 830 5.38 -25.54 -19.53
C THR A 830 4.82 -25.59 -18.12
N GLU A 831 3.62 -25.03 -17.93
CA GLU A 831 2.95 -25.02 -16.63
C GLU A 831 1.79 -26.02 -16.63
N PRO A 832 1.44 -26.64 -15.47
CA PRO A 832 0.34 -27.59 -15.40
C PRO A 832 -1.00 -27.05 -15.90
N ILE A 833 -1.26 -25.75 -15.72
CA ILE A 833 -2.47 -25.09 -16.24
C ILE A 833 -2.44 -25.07 -17.76
N LEU A 834 -1.32 -24.68 -18.34
CA LEU A 834 -1.11 -24.63 -19.78
C LEU A 834 -1.31 -26.02 -20.40
N GLN A 835 -0.75 -27.06 -19.75
CA GLN A 835 -0.90 -28.44 -20.21
C GLN A 835 -2.35 -28.93 -20.12
N ARG A 836 -3.11 -28.56 -19.09
CA ARG A 836 -4.56 -28.89 -19.00
C ARG A 836 -5.35 -28.27 -20.15
N ILE A 837 -5.04 -27.03 -20.52
CA ILE A 837 -5.70 -26.37 -21.67
C ILE A 837 -5.30 -27.07 -22.97
N ALA A 838 -4.02 -27.38 -23.16
CA ALA A 838 -3.50 -28.07 -24.34
C ALA A 838 -4.16 -29.44 -24.52
N LEU A 839 -4.29 -30.22 -23.44
CA LEU A 839 -4.92 -31.54 -23.47
C LEU A 839 -6.39 -31.48 -23.91
N ARG A 840 -7.14 -30.50 -23.39
CA ARG A 840 -8.54 -30.29 -23.79
C ARG A 840 -8.64 -29.90 -25.26
N ALA A 841 -7.84 -28.99 -25.73
CA ALA A 841 -7.81 -28.55 -27.10
C ALA A 841 -7.41 -29.68 -28.05
N TYR A 842 -6.39 -30.46 -27.70
CA TYR A 842 -5.93 -31.62 -28.45
C TYR A 842 -6.99 -32.71 -28.51
N GLY A 843 -7.67 -33.02 -27.40
CA GLY A 843 -8.79 -33.94 -27.31
C GLY A 843 -10.01 -33.50 -28.11
N ALA A 844 -10.24 -32.22 -28.29
CA ALA A 844 -11.25 -31.62 -29.15
C ALA A 844 -10.87 -31.62 -30.66
N GLY A 845 -9.69 -32.16 -31.02
CA GLY A 845 -9.26 -32.29 -32.40
C GLY A 845 -8.38 -31.13 -32.89
N ALA A 846 -8.04 -30.14 -32.05
CA ALA A 846 -7.12 -29.10 -32.45
C ALA A 846 -5.69 -29.66 -32.65
N ARG A 847 -4.96 -29.10 -33.62
CA ARG A 847 -3.58 -29.50 -33.97
C ARG A 847 -2.78 -28.21 -34.28
N GLY A 848 -1.44 -28.30 -34.17
CA GLY A 848 -0.52 -27.23 -34.47
C GLY A 848 0.74 -27.30 -33.62
N SER A 849 1.81 -26.65 -34.05
CA SER A 849 3.14 -26.68 -33.43
C SER A 849 3.11 -26.44 -31.91
N GLN A 850 2.39 -25.44 -31.46
CA GLN A 850 2.30 -25.13 -30.02
C GLN A 850 1.62 -26.26 -29.21
N LEU A 851 0.58 -26.88 -29.76
CA LEU A 851 -0.08 -28.01 -29.14
C LEU A 851 0.80 -29.26 -29.13
N GLU A 852 1.46 -29.55 -30.28
CA GLU A 852 2.40 -30.68 -30.37
C GLU A 852 3.57 -30.51 -29.36
N PHE A 853 4.10 -29.29 -29.19
CA PHE A 853 5.11 -29.02 -28.17
C PHE A 853 4.59 -29.33 -26.74
N GLN A 854 3.36 -28.91 -26.42
CA GLN A 854 2.77 -29.19 -25.11
C GLN A 854 2.51 -30.69 -24.88
N MET A 855 2.08 -31.40 -25.92
CA MET A 855 1.86 -32.84 -25.86
C MET A 855 3.18 -33.61 -25.73
N GLY A 856 4.24 -33.16 -26.44
CA GLY A 856 5.59 -33.71 -26.32
C GLY A 856 6.16 -33.52 -24.91
N ALA A 857 6.01 -32.33 -24.36
CA ALA A 857 6.47 -32.00 -23.00
C ALA A 857 5.73 -32.83 -21.94
N ARG A 858 4.44 -33.05 -22.14
CA ARG A 858 3.65 -33.92 -21.28
C ARG A 858 4.15 -35.37 -21.36
N ALA A 859 4.26 -35.93 -22.56
CA ALA A 859 4.71 -37.29 -22.78
C ALA A 859 6.10 -37.51 -22.15
N LEU A 860 7.03 -36.57 -22.35
CA LEU A 860 8.36 -36.60 -21.76
C LEU A 860 8.28 -36.61 -20.22
N SER A 861 7.44 -35.79 -19.63
CA SER A 861 7.24 -35.72 -18.18
C SER A 861 6.60 -37.02 -17.61
N GLU A 862 5.78 -37.68 -18.40
CA GLU A 862 5.17 -38.97 -18.08
C GLU A 862 6.10 -40.17 -18.38
N ARG A 863 7.32 -39.94 -18.90
CA ARG A 863 8.33 -40.92 -19.33
C ARG A 863 7.88 -41.78 -20.54
N ASP A 864 6.88 -41.32 -21.28
CA ASP A 864 6.56 -41.87 -22.61
C ASP A 864 7.48 -41.20 -23.64
N TYR A 865 8.72 -41.67 -23.67
CA TYR A 865 9.77 -41.07 -24.52
C TYR A 865 9.47 -41.24 -26.00
N GLY A 866 8.73 -42.35 -26.37
CA GLY A 866 8.34 -42.60 -27.75
C GLY A 866 7.35 -41.58 -28.25
N ALA A 867 6.29 -41.36 -27.50
CA ALA A 867 5.31 -40.33 -27.83
C ALA A 867 5.92 -38.92 -27.79
N ALA A 868 6.80 -38.68 -26.83
CA ALA A 868 7.50 -37.37 -26.73
C ALA A 868 8.30 -37.05 -27.98
N ALA A 869 9.11 -38.01 -28.47
CA ALA A 869 9.89 -37.83 -29.69
C ALA A 869 9.00 -37.57 -30.91
N GLN A 870 7.87 -38.28 -31.02
CA GLN A 870 6.92 -38.10 -32.12
C GLN A 870 6.30 -36.69 -32.10
N HIS A 871 5.81 -36.23 -30.96
CA HIS A 871 5.20 -34.93 -30.84
C HIS A 871 6.21 -33.79 -31.09
N PHE A 872 7.38 -33.86 -30.51
CA PHE A 872 8.43 -32.83 -30.74
C PHE A 872 8.91 -32.78 -32.19
N ALA A 873 8.91 -33.92 -32.91
CA ALA A 873 9.27 -33.95 -34.34
C ALA A 873 8.25 -33.20 -35.20
N LEU A 874 7.00 -33.07 -34.79
CA LEU A 874 5.91 -32.36 -35.49
C LEU A 874 5.94 -30.85 -35.26
N VAL A 875 6.82 -30.33 -34.40
CA VAL A 875 6.94 -28.90 -34.14
C VAL A 875 7.74 -28.22 -35.22
N ASP A 876 7.07 -27.41 -36.06
CA ASP A 876 7.64 -26.71 -37.21
C ASP A 876 7.74 -25.19 -37.05
N GLU A 877 7.09 -24.61 -36.01
CA GLU A 877 7.12 -23.16 -35.74
C GLU A 877 8.55 -22.69 -35.46
N PRO A 878 9.09 -21.71 -36.21
CA PRO A 878 10.51 -21.30 -36.10
C PRO A 878 10.96 -20.95 -34.69
N ALA A 879 10.08 -20.30 -33.90
CA ALA A 879 10.38 -19.88 -32.53
C ALA A 879 10.57 -21.05 -31.54
N GLN A 880 9.99 -22.21 -31.81
CA GLN A 880 10.01 -23.36 -30.90
C GLN A 880 10.72 -24.59 -31.50
N ARG A 881 10.97 -24.59 -32.79
CA ARG A 881 11.51 -25.74 -33.51
C ARG A 881 12.83 -26.24 -32.96
N VAL A 882 13.75 -25.33 -32.62
CA VAL A 882 15.07 -25.69 -32.11
C VAL A 882 14.94 -26.37 -30.74
N THR A 883 14.20 -25.76 -29.82
CA THR A 883 13.96 -26.30 -28.48
C THR A 883 13.23 -27.64 -28.54
N ALA A 884 12.24 -27.78 -29.43
CA ALA A 884 11.55 -29.05 -29.67
C ALA A 884 12.49 -30.15 -30.20
N ARG A 885 13.41 -29.83 -31.11
CA ARG A 885 14.42 -30.80 -31.59
C ARG A 885 15.38 -31.21 -30.49
N LEU A 886 15.79 -30.31 -29.60
CA LEU A 886 16.62 -30.65 -28.45
C LEU A 886 15.89 -31.63 -27.50
N PHE A 887 14.61 -31.40 -27.23
CA PHE A 887 13.82 -32.33 -26.42
C PHE A 887 13.51 -33.65 -27.15
N CYS A 888 13.36 -33.63 -28.48
CA CYS A 888 13.27 -34.81 -29.31
C CYS A 888 14.53 -35.66 -29.20
N ALA A 889 15.70 -35.05 -29.38
CA ALA A 889 16.98 -35.76 -29.25
C ALA A 889 17.20 -36.33 -27.84
N LEU A 890 16.79 -35.59 -26.79
CA LEU A 890 16.81 -36.07 -25.40
C LEU A 890 15.87 -37.27 -25.20
N ALA A 891 14.66 -37.23 -25.77
CA ALA A 891 13.70 -38.33 -25.68
C ALA A 891 14.22 -39.59 -26.39
N LEU A 892 14.85 -39.42 -27.55
CA LEU A 892 15.49 -40.53 -28.31
C LEU A 892 16.69 -41.11 -27.55
N GLU A 893 17.48 -40.29 -26.90
CA GLU A 893 18.58 -40.74 -26.03
C GLU A 893 18.07 -41.60 -24.88
N LEU A 894 17.01 -41.14 -24.21
CA LEU A 894 16.36 -41.87 -23.11
C LEU A 894 15.69 -43.19 -23.56
N LEU A 895 15.46 -43.36 -24.86
CA LEU A 895 15.05 -44.63 -25.52
C LEU A 895 16.24 -45.50 -25.96
N ASP A 896 17.48 -45.09 -25.69
CA ASP A 896 18.72 -45.71 -26.19
C ASP A 896 18.85 -45.69 -27.73
N ARG A 897 18.13 -44.76 -28.41
CA ARG A 897 18.19 -44.56 -29.88
C ARG A 897 19.19 -43.46 -30.24
N LYS A 898 20.45 -43.65 -29.81
CA LYS A 898 21.53 -42.65 -29.88
C LYS A 898 21.85 -42.16 -31.29
N THR A 899 21.82 -43.06 -32.30
CA THR A 899 22.07 -42.69 -33.70
C THR A 899 20.99 -41.69 -34.21
N GLU A 900 19.74 -41.93 -33.90
CA GLU A 900 18.66 -41.04 -34.32
C GLU A 900 18.70 -39.72 -33.54
N ALA A 901 19.01 -39.75 -32.24
CA ALA A 901 19.23 -38.55 -31.45
C ALA A 901 20.32 -37.67 -32.05
N GLN A 902 21.44 -38.30 -32.49
CA GLN A 902 22.52 -37.56 -33.18
C GLN A 902 22.06 -36.96 -34.50
N GLN A 903 21.29 -37.70 -35.31
CA GLN A 903 20.74 -37.20 -36.59
C GLN A 903 19.83 -35.98 -36.37
N VAL A 904 19.03 -35.99 -35.31
CA VAL A 904 18.18 -34.84 -34.95
C VAL A 904 19.03 -33.64 -34.56
N LEU A 905 20.11 -33.83 -33.79
CA LEU A 905 21.04 -32.76 -33.44
C LEU A 905 21.79 -32.20 -34.64
N ASP A 906 22.25 -33.07 -35.54
CA ASP A 906 22.95 -32.66 -36.77
C ASP A 906 22.06 -31.85 -37.74
N SER A 907 20.74 -31.96 -37.55
CA SER A 907 19.73 -31.14 -38.29
C SER A 907 19.57 -29.71 -37.72
N ILE A 908 20.22 -29.39 -36.60
CA ILE A 908 20.17 -28.07 -35.97
C ILE A 908 21.43 -27.30 -36.41
N ASP A 909 21.22 -26.12 -36.94
CA ASP A 909 22.33 -25.21 -37.28
C ASP A 909 22.89 -24.57 -35.99
N LEU A 910 23.91 -25.21 -35.42
CA LEU A 910 24.55 -24.77 -34.18
C LEU A 910 25.35 -23.45 -34.33
N GLU A 911 25.78 -23.12 -35.56
CA GLU A 911 26.57 -21.91 -35.86
C GLU A 911 25.66 -20.67 -35.93
N ALA A 912 24.43 -20.86 -36.37
CA ALA A 912 23.43 -19.80 -36.40
C ALA A 912 22.74 -19.54 -35.04
N MET A 913 23.01 -20.36 -34.05
CA MET A 913 22.41 -20.25 -32.69
C MET A 913 23.20 -19.25 -31.85
N SER A 914 22.47 -18.47 -31.10
CA SER A 914 23.00 -17.53 -30.10
C SER A 914 22.30 -17.73 -28.74
N GLY A 915 23.00 -17.41 -27.64
CA GLY A 915 22.46 -17.44 -26.32
C GLY A 915 22.38 -18.83 -25.66
N GLU A 916 21.38 -19.05 -24.83
CA GLU A 916 21.27 -20.23 -23.99
C GLU A 916 21.01 -21.52 -24.78
N ASP A 917 20.25 -21.47 -25.86
CA ASP A 917 19.92 -22.64 -26.71
C ASP A 917 21.17 -23.26 -27.32
N ALA A 918 22.17 -22.43 -27.71
CA ALA A 918 23.44 -22.92 -28.23
C ALA A 918 24.21 -23.74 -27.16
N ILE A 919 24.21 -23.29 -25.90
CA ILE A 919 24.88 -23.97 -24.80
C ILE A 919 24.20 -25.33 -24.52
N TYR A 920 22.89 -25.37 -24.62
CA TYR A 920 22.10 -26.61 -24.35
C TYR A 920 22.33 -27.65 -25.46
N ALA A 921 22.34 -27.21 -26.70
CA ALA A 921 22.62 -28.07 -27.85
C ALA A 921 24.07 -28.63 -27.82
N LEU A 922 25.05 -27.80 -27.52
CA LEU A 922 26.43 -28.21 -27.37
C LEU A 922 26.63 -29.23 -26.22
N TRP A 923 25.95 -29.02 -25.08
CA TRP A 923 26.03 -29.99 -23.99
C TRP A 923 25.44 -31.34 -24.40
N LEU A 924 24.25 -31.37 -24.98
CA LEU A 924 23.59 -32.60 -25.40
C LEU A 924 24.43 -33.36 -26.48
N ALA A 925 24.98 -32.63 -27.44
CA ALA A 925 25.86 -33.22 -28.43
C ALA A 925 27.13 -33.82 -27.84
N ARG A 926 27.69 -33.22 -26.80
CA ARG A 926 28.85 -33.77 -26.06
C ARG A 926 28.44 -34.98 -25.21
N PHE A 927 27.31 -34.89 -24.55
CA PHE A 927 26.77 -35.96 -23.73
C PHE A 927 26.51 -37.23 -24.55
N LEU A 928 25.95 -37.12 -25.74
CA LEU A 928 25.74 -38.25 -26.65
C LEU A 928 27.10 -38.83 -27.13
N ARG A 929 28.07 -37.98 -27.47
CA ARG A 929 29.41 -38.43 -27.88
C ARG A 929 30.18 -39.14 -26.77
N SER A 930 29.97 -38.74 -25.53
CA SER A 930 30.63 -39.36 -24.36
C SER A 930 29.94 -40.65 -23.89
N GLY A 931 29.08 -41.23 -24.69
CA GLY A 931 28.33 -42.46 -24.35
C GLY A 931 27.31 -42.30 -23.22
N GLY A 932 26.86 -41.10 -22.96
CA GLY A 932 25.87 -40.84 -21.92
C GLY A 932 26.47 -40.59 -20.53
N SER A 933 27.76 -40.30 -20.42
CA SER A 933 28.41 -39.96 -19.16
C SER A 933 28.45 -38.45 -18.94
N SER A 934 27.75 -37.99 -17.90
CA SER A 934 27.76 -36.56 -17.52
C SER A 934 29.14 -36.08 -17.04
N ALA A 935 29.96 -36.98 -16.50
CA ALA A 935 31.34 -36.69 -16.11
C ALA A 935 32.25 -36.39 -17.32
N GLY A 936 32.10 -37.15 -18.41
CA GLY A 936 32.82 -36.92 -19.66
C GLY A 936 32.44 -35.59 -20.34
N ALA A 937 31.15 -35.25 -20.35
CA ALA A 937 30.67 -34.01 -20.92
C ALA A 937 31.12 -32.73 -20.14
N ARG A 938 31.39 -32.86 -18.83
CA ARG A 938 31.94 -31.77 -17.99
C ARG A 938 33.45 -31.62 -18.10
N ALA A 939 34.18 -32.71 -18.32
CA ALA A 939 35.66 -32.67 -18.45
C ALA A 939 36.12 -31.86 -19.67
N GLU A 940 35.31 -31.81 -20.72
CA GLU A 940 35.58 -31.02 -21.93
C GLU A 940 35.16 -29.54 -21.81
N GLN A 941 34.48 -29.11 -20.71
CA GLN A 941 34.14 -27.70 -20.48
C GLN A 941 35.24 -26.91 -19.76
N ARG A 942 36.28 -27.57 -19.21
CA ARG A 942 37.47 -26.94 -18.63
C ARG A 942 38.55 -26.76 -19.67
#